data_d43139e85ff8c1cfed1d4bc8e7b6a135
#
_entry.id   d43139e85ff8c1cfed1d4bc8e7b6a135
#
_cell.length_a   1.000
_cell.length_b   1.000
_cell.length_c   1.000
_cell.angle_alpha   90.00
_cell.angle_beta   90.00
_cell.angle_gamma   90.00
#
_symmetry.space_group_name_H-M   'P 1'
#
loop_
_entity.id
_entity.type
_entity.pdbx_description
1 polymer ?
#
loop_
_entity_poly.entity_id
_entity_poly.type
_entity_poly.pdbx_seq_one_letter_code
_entity_poly.pdbx_strand_id
1 'polypeptide(L)'
;MKIKYISMLLLGATLGLTSCNDYLDKEPESNVTPASFFTSADDLAAYTVNLYGVLTSIGPGSYGMSTFAYDNDTDNQAGTGYSSRWVPGNWKVGQSGGAWDFGNIRSVNYFLDQVLPKFEAKQISGAEAQVRHYIGEAYFLRAYLYLDKLQSLGDFPIVLTALPDDKETLVEASKRQPRYKVAQQILDDLDKALGLLQESAPGGKNRISRDAALLLRSRAALFEATWEKYHKGTAFVPGGPGWPGKAEDIQGFDIDSSINHFLDEAMKSSKELGDKLVGNLVENTDTPEGQNASLASINPYYTMFCDKDMSGYSEVLMYRAFDKAKANVTHNVQMQLQRNGGGTGWTRGLVNSFLMRNGLPIYAAGSGYDPTWENQGVKATLQNRDSRIQLFTKMDGSIENYTSEGAVPTDLSWTVKGNNETRMVTGFAVKKGKNYDSQQGLNHDYGESGSIVFRGTEALLNYMEASWLKNHTIDATADKYWRALRIRAKVDPDYNKTIAATNMQEEAKWDFGAYSHGKLVDATTYNIRRERRDEFIGEASRWEDLIRWRACDQVNGYQIEGMKYWGTVYEGKWLDGTTNLAIVDVEGGKGNMSDKTISGDYIRPYQISKINNQVFDGYHFTPAHYLSPIAQSVFRQTAAGDQTDLTTSVVYQNPGWPLVAGQGATAVE
;
A
#
# COMPACT_ATOMS: atom_id res chain seq x y z
N MET A 1 -29.90 -41.35 -73.31
CA MET A 1 -30.37 -40.65 -72.09
C MET A 1 -29.27 -40.55 -71.00
N LYS A 2 -28.03 -40.85 -71.27
CA LYS A 2 -26.91 -40.77 -70.28
C LYS A 2 -25.95 -39.60 -70.46
N ILE A 3 -25.99 -38.88 -71.58
CA ILE A 3 -25.08 -37.79 -71.86
C ILE A 3 -25.60 -36.41 -71.37
N LYS A 4 -26.91 -36.23 -71.24
CA LYS A 4 -27.53 -34.98 -70.73
C LYS A 4 -27.34 -34.75 -69.24
N TYR A 5 -27.10 -35.81 -68.44
CA TYR A 5 -26.89 -35.68 -67.00
C TYR A 5 -25.43 -35.38 -66.64
N ILE A 6 -24.47 -35.75 -67.48
CA ILE A 6 -23.05 -35.46 -67.28
C ILE A 6 -22.75 -33.98 -67.58
N SER A 7 -23.40 -33.38 -68.54
CA SER A 7 -23.24 -31.94 -68.84
C SER A 7 -23.89 -31.04 -67.77
N MET A 8 -24.93 -31.53 -67.11
CA MET A 8 -25.55 -30.76 -65.99
C MET A 8 -24.75 -30.89 -64.71
N LEU A 9 -24.02 -31.98 -64.48
CA LEU A 9 -23.12 -32.13 -63.32
C LEU A 9 -21.83 -31.32 -63.47
N LEU A 10 -21.31 -31.16 -64.69
CA LEU A 10 -20.13 -30.32 -64.96
C LEU A 10 -20.47 -28.82 -64.90
N LEU A 11 -21.70 -28.37 -65.26
CA LEU A 11 -22.10 -26.97 -65.12
C LEU A 11 -22.40 -26.59 -63.67
N GLY A 12 -22.81 -27.53 -62.81
CA GLY A 12 -23.00 -27.31 -61.39
C GLY A 12 -21.68 -27.24 -60.61
N ALA A 13 -20.61 -27.91 -61.11
CA ALA A 13 -19.30 -27.91 -60.46
C ALA A 13 -18.44 -26.65 -60.74
N THR A 14 -18.73 -25.92 -61.81
CA THR A 14 -18.00 -24.68 -62.19
C THR A 14 -18.61 -23.41 -61.61
N LEU A 15 -19.85 -23.47 -61.07
CA LEU A 15 -20.48 -22.34 -60.35
C LEU A 15 -20.21 -22.35 -58.84
N GLY A 16 -19.58 -23.41 -58.30
CA GLY A 16 -19.26 -23.54 -56.87
C GLY A 16 -17.85 -23.09 -56.45
N LEU A 17 -17.00 -22.60 -57.40
CA LEU A 17 -15.61 -22.26 -57.11
C LEU A 17 -15.30 -20.72 -57.13
N THR A 18 -16.31 -19.87 -57.24
CA THR A 18 -16.09 -18.40 -57.23
C THR A 18 -16.78 -17.68 -56.06
N SER A 19 -17.10 -18.40 -55.01
CA SER A 19 -17.69 -17.74 -53.82
C SER A 19 -17.07 -18.34 -52.58
N CYS A 20 -16.16 -17.65 -51.97
CA CYS A 20 -15.88 -17.68 -50.53
C CYS A 20 -14.55 -17.02 -50.11
N ASN A 21 -13.91 -16.17 -50.92
CA ASN A 21 -12.79 -15.39 -50.38
C ASN A 21 -13.26 -14.13 -49.63
N ASP A 22 -14.36 -13.51 -50.03
CA ASP A 22 -14.86 -12.28 -49.36
C ASP A 22 -15.69 -12.53 -48.12
N TYR A 23 -16.17 -13.77 -47.87
CA TYR A 23 -17.02 -14.05 -46.70
C TYR A 23 -16.22 -14.44 -45.47
N LEU A 24 -15.00 -14.95 -45.64
CA LEU A 24 -14.09 -15.27 -44.53
C LEU A 24 -13.24 -14.07 -44.10
N ASP A 25 -13.11 -13.05 -44.96
CA ASP A 25 -12.40 -11.82 -44.65
C ASP A 25 -13.31 -10.69 -44.11
N LYS A 26 -14.63 -10.92 -44.04
CA LYS A 26 -15.51 -10.00 -43.29
C LYS A 26 -15.31 -10.23 -41.79
N GLU A 27 -14.67 -9.28 -41.13
CA GLU A 27 -14.71 -9.19 -39.68
C GLU A 27 -16.19 -9.23 -39.20
N PRO A 28 -16.54 -10.00 -38.17
CA PRO A 28 -17.90 -10.03 -37.67
C PRO A 28 -18.36 -8.63 -37.29
N GLU A 29 -19.42 -8.12 -37.85
CA GLU A 29 -19.99 -6.79 -37.55
C GLU A 29 -20.39 -6.64 -36.06
N SER A 30 -20.39 -7.73 -35.29
CA SER A 30 -20.66 -7.77 -33.86
C SER A 30 -19.40 -7.73 -32.97
N ASN A 31 -18.20 -7.83 -33.53
CA ASN A 31 -16.96 -7.70 -32.77
C ASN A 31 -16.40 -6.29 -32.94
N VAL A 32 -16.27 -5.58 -31.82
CA VAL A 32 -15.56 -4.31 -31.78
C VAL A 32 -14.09 -4.61 -32.07
N THR A 33 -13.64 -4.35 -33.30
CA THR A 33 -12.24 -4.52 -33.66
C THR A 33 -11.41 -3.35 -33.14
N PRO A 34 -10.10 -3.51 -32.91
CA PRO A 34 -9.23 -2.39 -32.51
C PRO A 34 -9.27 -1.21 -33.51
N ALA A 35 -9.52 -1.50 -34.80
CA ALA A 35 -9.65 -0.47 -35.84
C ALA A 35 -10.90 0.39 -35.65
N SER A 36 -12.00 -0.20 -35.20
CA SER A 36 -13.29 0.49 -34.97
C SER A 36 -13.45 1.06 -33.57
N PHE A 37 -12.58 0.67 -32.63
CA PHE A 37 -12.52 1.19 -31.26
C PHE A 37 -11.43 2.28 -31.14
N PHE A 38 -11.43 3.06 -30.08
CA PHE A 38 -10.55 4.20 -29.86
C PHE A 38 -10.70 5.32 -30.93
N THR A 39 -11.93 5.64 -31.28
CA THR A 39 -12.26 6.69 -32.26
C THR A 39 -12.82 7.96 -31.62
N SER A 40 -13.12 7.90 -30.34
CA SER A 40 -13.65 9.04 -29.56
C SER A 40 -13.00 9.15 -28.17
N ALA A 41 -13.07 10.35 -27.59
CA ALA A 41 -12.63 10.58 -26.19
C ALA A 41 -13.36 9.67 -25.21
N ASP A 42 -14.64 9.34 -25.46
CA ASP A 42 -15.43 8.46 -24.61
C ASP A 42 -14.94 7.01 -24.66
N ASP A 43 -14.47 6.53 -25.82
CA ASP A 43 -13.85 5.20 -25.92
C ASP A 43 -12.57 5.12 -25.07
N LEU A 44 -11.76 6.19 -25.13
CA LEU A 44 -10.53 6.27 -24.32
C LEU A 44 -10.86 6.29 -22.83
N ALA A 45 -11.86 7.08 -22.43
CA ALA A 45 -12.33 7.17 -21.04
C ALA A 45 -12.83 5.82 -20.52
N ALA A 46 -13.61 5.10 -21.32
CA ALA A 46 -14.15 3.79 -20.97
C ALA A 46 -13.05 2.73 -20.81
N TYR A 47 -12.03 2.76 -21.69
CA TYR A 47 -10.92 1.82 -21.60
C TYR A 47 -10.03 2.10 -20.39
N THR A 48 -9.62 3.37 -20.18
CA THR A 48 -8.70 3.71 -19.09
C THR A 48 -9.34 3.48 -17.73
N VAL A 49 -10.64 3.72 -17.54
CA VAL A 49 -11.32 3.47 -16.25
C VAL A 49 -11.33 1.99 -15.88
N ASN A 50 -11.38 1.07 -16.84
CA ASN A 50 -11.28 -0.37 -16.57
C ASN A 50 -9.89 -0.75 -15.99
N LEU A 51 -8.85 -0.01 -16.32
CA LEU A 51 -7.50 -0.24 -15.79
C LEU A 51 -7.33 0.27 -14.35
N TYR A 52 -8.25 1.07 -13.82
CA TYR A 52 -8.17 1.60 -12.46
C TYR A 52 -8.29 0.55 -11.36
N GLY A 53 -8.70 -0.67 -11.72
CA GLY A 53 -8.71 -1.82 -10.80
C GLY A 53 -7.35 -2.16 -10.20
N VAL A 54 -6.24 -1.70 -10.80
CA VAL A 54 -4.88 -1.89 -10.27
C VAL A 54 -4.54 -0.96 -9.11
N LEU A 55 -5.28 0.15 -8.95
CA LEU A 55 -5.01 1.14 -7.91
C LEU A 55 -5.46 0.63 -6.54
N THR A 56 -4.59 0.72 -5.54
CA THR A 56 -4.90 0.32 -4.16
C THR A 56 -6.04 1.15 -3.59
N SER A 57 -7.14 0.49 -3.27
CA SER A 57 -8.34 1.10 -2.68
C SER A 57 -9.24 0.02 -2.09
N ILE A 58 -10.29 0.43 -1.36
CA ILE A 58 -11.39 -0.49 -1.06
C ILE A 58 -12.01 -0.90 -2.39
N GLY A 59 -12.12 -2.20 -2.66
CA GLY A 59 -12.79 -2.71 -3.85
C GLY A 59 -14.31 -2.82 -3.66
N PRO A 60 -15.12 -2.83 -4.76
CA PRO A 60 -16.53 -3.18 -4.68
C PRO A 60 -16.74 -4.55 -4.02
N GLY A 61 -17.68 -4.64 -3.09
CA GLY A 61 -17.95 -5.87 -2.33
C GLY A 61 -16.83 -6.29 -1.36
N SER A 62 -15.77 -5.48 -1.17
CA SER A 62 -14.67 -5.81 -0.25
C SER A 62 -15.19 -6.17 1.13
N TYR A 63 -14.70 -7.31 1.63
CA TYR A 63 -14.98 -7.80 2.96
C TYR A 63 -13.79 -7.56 3.91
N GLY A 64 -14.04 -7.54 5.22
CA GLY A 64 -13.00 -7.25 6.21
C GLY A 64 -12.64 -5.78 6.30
N MET A 65 -11.46 -5.47 6.77
CA MET A 65 -10.97 -4.10 7.00
C MET A 65 -10.34 -3.46 5.76
N SER A 66 -10.12 -4.23 4.69
CA SER A 66 -9.50 -3.77 3.44
C SER A 66 -8.25 -2.91 3.67
N THR A 67 -8.14 -1.72 3.06
CA THR A 67 -6.97 -0.83 3.18
C THR A 67 -6.61 -0.47 4.62
N PHE A 68 -7.56 -0.45 5.54
CA PHE A 68 -7.31 -0.19 6.97
C PHE A 68 -6.63 -1.35 7.73
N ALA A 69 -6.34 -2.46 7.07
CA ALA A 69 -5.61 -3.60 7.62
C ALA A 69 -4.36 -3.98 6.79
N TYR A 70 -3.97 -3.19 5.80
CA TYR A 70 -2.81 -3.51 4.95
C TYR A 70 -1.46 -3.36 5.67
N ASP A 71 -1.43 -2.61 6.79
CA ASP A 71 -0.26 -2.56 7.67
C ASP A 71 -0.18 -3.76 8.63
N ASN A 72 -1.13 -4.70 8.59
CA ASN A 72 -1.00 -5.98 9.30
C ASN A 72 0.33 -6.64 8.93
N ASP A 73 0.90 -7.37 9.86
CA ASP A 73 2.21 -8.01 9.71
C ASP A 73 3.39 -7.04 9.57
N THR A 74 3.23 -5.81 10.04
CA THR A 74 4.33 -4.85 10.28
C THR A 74 4.44 -4.54 11.77
N ASP A 75 5.33 -3.62 12.13
CA ASP A 75 5.41 -3.09 13.50
C ASP A 75 4.31 -2.05 13.83
N ASN A 76 3.42 -1.75 12.87
CA ASN A 76 2.27 -0.85 13.06
C ASN A 76 1.01 -1.57 13.52
N GLN A 77 0.74 -2.74 12.95
CA GLN A 77 -0.57 -3.37 13.04
C GLN A 77 -0.46 -4.90 13.04
N ALA A 78 -1.28 -5.55 13.84
CA ALA A 78 -1.34 -7.00 13.95
C ALA A 78 -2.71 -7.53 13.56
N GLY A 79 -2.72 -8.54 12.69
CA GLY A 79 -3.88 -9.36 12.37
C GLY A 79 -4.00 -10.58 13.28
N THR A 80 -5.01 -11.42 13.02
CA THR A 80 -5.20 -12.69 13.75
C THR A 80 -4.21 -13.78 13.35
N GLY A 81 -3.52 -13.62 12.22
CA GLY A 81 -2.41 -14.46 11.78
C GLY A 81 -1.15 -13.64 11.54
N TYR A 82 -0.09 -14.30 11.13
CA TYR A 82 1.21 -13.68 10.81
C TYR A 82 1.67 -14.04 9.39
N SER A 83 2.49 -13.20 8.80
CA SER A 83 3.05 -13.44 7.47
C SER A 83 4.23 -14.41 7.52
N SER A 84 4.36 -15.24 6.48
CA SER A 84 5.51 -16.13 6.26
C SER A 84 6.85 -15.38 6.15
N ARG A 85 6.84 -14.09 5.86
CA ARG A 85 8.06 -13.26 5.80
C ARG A 85 8.82 -13.18 7.13
N TRP A 86 8.13 -13.42 8.25
CA TRP A 86 8.70 -13.39 9.60
C TRP A 86 9.15 -14.76 10.10
N VAL A 87 9.06 -15.79 9.25
CA VAL A 87 9.47 -17.16 9.58
C VAL A 87 10.46 -17.64 8.53
N PRO A 88 11.77 -17.65 8.83
CA PRO A 88 12.78 -18.11 7.89
C PRO A 88 12.47 -19.49 7.30
N GLY A 89 12.57 -19.60 5.98
CA GLY A 89 12.26 -20.84 5.25
C GLY A 89 10.77 -21.16 5.04
N ASN A 90 9.85 -20.38 5.59
CA ASN A 90 8.41 -20.59 5.42
C ASN A 90 7.85 -19.89 4.17
N TRP A 91 8.38 -18.74 3.79
CA TRP A 91 8.10 -18.17 2.48
C TRP A 91 8.92 -18.90 1.43
N LYS A 92 8.26 -19.47 0.44
CA LYS A 92 8.86 -20.40 -0.53
C LYS A 92 8.62 -19.93 -1.96
N VAL A 93 9.54 -20.29 -2.84
CA VAL A 93 9.36 -20.11 -4.28
C VAL A 93 8.10 -20.85 -4.75
N GLY A 94 7.23 -20.17 -5.47
CA GLY A 94 6.03 -20.75 -6.06
C GLY A 94 6.34 -21.56 -7.31
N GLN A 95 5.46 -22.53 -7.65
CA GLN A 95 5.54 -23.23 -8.92
C GLN A 95 5.23 -22.28 -10.10
N SER A 96 4.24 -21.39 -9.93
CA SER A 96 3.79 -20.39 -10.89
C SER A 96 3.17 -19.18 -10.19
N GLY A 97 2.84 -18.13 -10.93
CA GLY A 97 2.23 -16.89 -10.37
C GLY A 97 3.25 -15.99 -9.69
N GLY A 98 2.80 -15.23 -8.70
CA GLY A 98 3.61 -14.25 -7.97
C GLY A 98 3.68 -12.90 -8.68
N ALA A 99 4.68 -12.08 -8.30
CA ALA A 99 4.80 -10.70 -8.78
C ALA A 99 5.24 -10.58 -10.26
N TRP A 100 5.75 -11.66 -10.86
CA TRP A 100 6.16 -11.70 -12.26
C TRP A 100 4.94 -11.82 -13.17
N ASP A 101 4.27 -10.70 -13.43
CA ASP A 101 3.07 -10.62 -14.26
C ASP A 101 3.07 -9.36 -15.11
N PHE A 102 2.73 -9.49 -16.39
CA PHE A 102 2.69 -8.43 -17.38
C PHE A 102 1.27 -8.12 -17.90
N GLY A 103 0.23 -8.81 -17.43
CA GLY A 103 -1.12 -8.72 -17.97
C GLY A 103 -1.63 -7.28 -18.05
N ASN A 104 -1.57 -6.56 -16.93
CA ASN A 104 -2.00 -5.16 -16.88
C ASN A 104 -1.05 -4.22 -17.63
N ILE A 105 0.27 -4.46 -17.59
CA ILE A 105 1.26 -3.68 -18.39
C ILE A 105 0.95 -3.85 -19.88
N ARG A 106 0.69 -5.09 -20.33
CA ARG A 106 0.30 -5.36 -21.72
C ARG A 106 -0.99 -4.62 -22.12
N SER A 107 -1.99 -4.57 -21.23
CA SER A 107 -3.24 -3.86 -21.49
C SER A 107 -3.02 -2.35 -21.67
N VAL A 108 -2.16 -1.74 -20.86
CA VAL A 108 -1.79 -0.32 -21.02
C VAL A 108 -0.98 -0.11 -22.30
N ASN A 109 -0.01 -0.98 -22.58
CA ASN A 109 0.80 -0.90 -23.80
C ASN A 109 -0.08 -1.02 -25.05
N TYR A 110 -1.03 -1.98 -25.06
CA TYR A 110 -1.98 -2.13 -26.15
C TYR A 110 -2.79 -0.86 -26.39
N PHE A 111 -3.28 -0.22 -25.33
CA PHE A 111 -3.97 1.06 -25.45
C PHE A 111 -3.07 2.12 -26.10
N LEU A 112 -1.85 2.29 -25.61
CA LEU A 112 -0.92 3.30 -26.14
C LEU A 112 -0.55 3.01 -27.60
N ASP A 113 -0.27 1.75 -27.96
CA ASP A 113 0.06 1.33 -29.33
C ASP A 113 -1.09 1.64 -30.32
N GLN A 114 -2.34 1.50 -29.89
CA GLN A 114 -3.49 1.77 -30.74
C GLN A 114 -3.87 3.25 -30.80
N VAL A 115 -3.71 3.98 -29.69
CA VAL A 115 -4.21 5.35 -29.54
C VAL A 115 -3.23 6.39 -30.04
N LEU A 116 -1.92 6.24 -29.80
CA LEU A 116 -0.94 7.25 -30.15
C LEU A 116 -0.89 7.57 -31.66
N PRO A 117 -0.87 6.58 -32.58
CA PRO A 117 -0.90 6.87 -34.02
C PRO A 117 -2.20 7.59 -34.45
N LYS A 118 -3.34 7.20 -33.87
CA LYS A 118 -4.63 7.85 -34.18
C LYS A 118 -4.69 9.28 -33.63
N PHE A 119 -4.12 9.52 -32.46
CA PHE A 119 -4.02 10.86 -31.87
C PHE A 119 -3.15 11.78 -32.75
N GLU A 120 -1.96 11.32 -33.16
CA GLU A 120 -1.07 12.05 -34.05
C GLU A 120 -1.74 12.35 -35.39
N ALA A 121 -2.49 11.38 -35.94
CA ALA A 121 -3.25 11.53 -37.19
C ALA A 121 -4.56 12.35 -37.03
N LYS A 122 -4.88 12.82 -35.81
CA LYS A 122 -6.13 13.54 -35.48
C LYS A 122 -7.40 12.77 -35.83
N GLN A 123 -7.39 11.45 -35.63
CA GLN A 123 -8.49 10.54 -35.96
C GLN A 123 -9.41 10.24 -34.75
N ILE A 124 -9.15 10.86 -33.61
CA ILE A 124 -9.95 10.67 -32.38
C ILE A 124 -10.87 11.89 -32.21
N SER A 125 -12.16 11.68 -32.21
CA SER A 125 -13.17 12.73 -32.00
C SER A 125 -13.30 13.10 -30.53
N GLY A 126 -13.80 14.32 -30.27
CA GLY A 126 -14.00 14.86 -28.92
C GLY A 126 -13.08 16.04 -28.63
N ALA A 127 -13.14 16.54 -27.39
CA ALA A 127 -12.28 17.65 -26.97
C ALA A 127 -10.82 17.17 -26.85
N GLU A 128 -9.89 17.82 -27.53
CA GLU A 128 -8.47 17.45 -27.52
C GLU A 128 -7.91 17.35 -26.10
N ALA A 129 -8.30 18.25 -25.20
CA ALA A 129 -7.88 18.24 -23.80
C ALA A 129 -8.31 16.95 -23.05
N GLN A 130 -9.46 16.38 -23.40
CA GLN A 130 -9.92 15.10 -22.85
C GLN A 130 -9.16 13.92 -23.44
N VAL A 131 -8.95 13.90 -24.75
CA VAL A 131 -8.14 12.87 -25.43
C VAL A 131 -6.72 12.83 -24.83
N ARG A 132 -6.07 13.98 -24.69
CA ARG A 132 -4.76 14.11 -24.05
C ARG A 132 -4.78 13.57 -22.63
N HIS A 133 -5.82 13.93 -21.86
CA HIS A 133 -5.96 13.49 -20.47
C HIS A 133 -5.99 11.97 -20.35
N TYR A 134 -6.80 11.27 -21.14
CA TYR A 134 -6.91 9.81 -21.08
C TYR A 134 -5.65 9.08 -21.55
N ILE A 135 -4.89 9.68 -22.48
CA ILE A 135 -3.55 9.19 -22.82
C ILE A 135 -2.61 9.37 -21.61
N GLY A 136 -2.69 10.51 -20.93
CA GLY A 136 -1.94 10.78 -19.70
C GLY A 136 -2.24 9.78 -18.57
N GLU A 137 -3.51 9.37 -18.42
CA GLU A 137 -3.90 8.33 -17.47
C GLU A 137 -3.24 6.98 -17.79
N ALA A 138 -3.13 6.60 -19.05
CA ALA A 138 -2.45 5.37 -19.45
C ALA A 138 -0.96 5.38 -19.08
N TYR A 139 -0.25 6.48 -19.34
CA TYR A 139 1.13 6.63 -18.88
C TYR A 139 1.26 6.56 -17.35
N PHE A 140 0.38 7.23 -16.62
CA PHE A 140 0.32 7.15 -15.16
C PHE A 140 0.13 5.71 -14.67
N LEU A 141 -0.82 4.98 -15.26
CA LEU A 141 -1.13 3.60 -14.86
C LEU A 141 0.03 2.66 -15.17
N ARG A 142 0.75 2.86 -16.29
CA ARG A 142 1.96 2.08 -16.58
C ARG A 142 3.06 2.35 -15.55
N ALA A 143 3.29 3.61 -15.21
CA ALA A 143 4.22 3.99 -14.15
C ALA A 143 3.86 3.37 -12.79
N TYR A 144 2.57 3.37 -12.42
CA TYR A 144 2.08 2.75 -11.19
C TYR A 144 2.35 1.24 -11.17
N LEU A 145 2.09 0.55 -12.28
CA LEU A 145 2.36 -0.88 -12.42
C LEU A 145 3.85 -1.20 -12.34
N TYR A 146 4.70 -0.38 -12.97
CA TYR A 146 6.15 -0.55 -12.87
C TYR A 146 6.67 -0.25 -11.48
N LEU A 147 6.07 0.70 -10.72
CA LEU A 147 6.43 0.93 -9.33
C LEU A 147 6.13 -0.30 -8.45
N ASP A 148 5.00 -0.98 -8.64
CA ASP A 148 4.69 -2.25 -7.97
C ASP A 148 5.77 -3.32 -8.26
N LYS A 149 6.24 -3.42 -9.52
CA LYS A 149 7.32 -4.35 -9.89
C LYS A 149 8.66 -3.95 -9.29
N LEU A 150 8.99 -2.67 -9.28
CA LEU A 150 10.19 -2.14 -8.66
C LEU A 150 10.23 -2.42 -7.16
N GLN A 151 9.11 -2.25 -6.46
CA GLN A 151 8.98 -2.50 -5.03
C GLN A 151 9.06 -3.99 -4.69
N SER A 152 8.43 -4.84 -5.49
CA SER A 152 8.32 -6.28 -5.21
C SER A 152 9.47 -7.11 -5.75
N LEU A 153 10.06 -6.74 -6.89
CA LEU A 153 11.07 -7.54 -7.61
C LEU A 153 12.42 -6.82 -7.79
N GLY A 154 12.46 -5.49 -7.69
CA GLY A 154 13.67 -4.70 -7.97
C GLY A 154 13.93 -4.59 -9.47
N ASP A 155 14.98 -5.24 -9.96
CA ASP A 155 15.26 -5.34 -11.38
C ASP A 155 14.08 -6.01 -12.11
N PHE A 156 13.68 -5.47 -13.25
CA PHE A 156 12.50 -5.96 -13.99
C PHE A 156 12.63 -5.65 -15.51
N PRO A 157 12.05 -6.45 -16.40
CA PRO A 157 12.03 -6.13 -17.83
C PRO A 157 11.24 -4.86 -18.12
N ILE A 158 11.77 -4.00 -18.99
CA ILE A 158 11.09 -2.79 -19.48
C ILE A 158 10.45 -3.11 -20.83
N VAL A 159 9.13 -3.32 -20.84
CA VAL A 159 8.33 -3.65 -22.02
C VAL A 159 7.32 -2.53 -22.24
N LEU A 160 7.46 -1.78 -23.33
CA LEU A 160 6.70 -0.55 -23.58
C LEU A 160 5.67 -0.68 -24.72
N THR A 161 5.59 -1.86 -25.34
CA THR A 161 4.65 -2.19 -26.42
C THR A 161 3.95 -3.52 -26.14
N ALA A 162 2.81 -3.75 -26.76
CA ALA A 162 2.11 -5.04 -26.71
C ALA A 162 2.83 -6.05 -27.62
N LEU A 163 3.66 -6.89 -27.03
CA LEU A 163 4.44 -7.90 -27.77
C LEU A 163 3.54 -8.95 -28.42
N PRO A 164 3.95 -9.49 -29.61
CA PRO A 164 3.29 -10.62 -30.23
C PRO A 164 3.44 -11.89 -29.37
N ASP A 165 2.56 -12.87 -29.61
CA ASP A 165 2.64 -14.20 -29.00
C ASP A 165 3.67 -15.05 -29.78
N ASP A 166 4.94 -14.69 -29.62
CA ASP A 166 6.10 -15.34 -30.21
C ASP A 166 7.13 -15.65 -29.12
N LYS A 167 7.51 -16.93 -28.99
CA LYS A 167 8.36 -17.39 -27.89
C LYS A 167 9.73 -16.66 -27.87
N GLU A 168 10.38 -16.52 -29.01
CA GLU A 168 11.72 -15.92 -29.07
C GLU A 168 11.67 -14.43 -28.65
N THR A 169 10.69 -13.69 -29.16
CA THR A 169 10.42 -12.30 -28.80
C THR A 169 10.13 -12.16 -27.30
N LEU A 170 9.28 -13.03 -26.74
CA LEU A 170 8.91 -12.98 -25.32
C LEU A 170 10.08 -13.33 -24.41
N VAL A 171 10.90 -14.34 -24.78
CA VAL A 171 12.11 -14.69 -24.02
C VAL A 171 13.12 -13.56 -24.02
N GLU A 172 13.39 -12.94 -25.18
CA GLU A 172 14.32 -11.81 -25.27
C GLU A 172 13.84 -10.62 -24.46
N ALA A 173 12.54 -10.29 -24.52
CA ALA A 173 11.93 -9.21 -23.76
C ALA A 173 11.86 -9.49 -22.25
N SER A 174 12.07 -10.72 -21.81
CA SER A 174 12.08 -11.11 -20.39
C SER A 174 13.40 -10.79 -19.66
N LYS A 175 14.43 -10.30 -20.36
CA LYS A 175 15.69 -9.89 -19.75
C LYS A 175 15.47 -8.73 -18.78
N ARG A 176 15.88 -8.92 -17.54
CA ARG A 176 15.73 -7.89 -16.49
C ARG A 176 16.65 -6.71 -16.75
N GLN A 177 16.14 -5.52 -16.54
CA GLN A 177 16.92 -4.29 -16.49
C GLN A 177 17.21 -3.92 -15.02
N PRO A 178 18.39 -3.33 -14.74
CA PRO A 178 18.71 -2.85 -13.40
C PRO A 178 17.65 -1.89 -12.86
N ARG A 179 17.37 -1.97 -11.55
CA ARG A 179 16.29 -1.25 -10.88
C ARG A 179 16.28 0.26 -11.12
N TYR A 180 17.46 0.91 -11.19
CA TYR A 180 17.53 2.34 -11.48
C TYR A 180 16.99 2.71 -12.86
N LYS A 181 17.15 1.81 -13.87
CA LYS A 181 16.56 2.00 -15.19
C LYS A 181 15.04 1.82 -15.16
N VAL A 182 14.55 0.87 -14.36
CA VAL A 182 13.11 0.69 -14.14
C VAL A 182 12.52 1.92 -13.46
N ALA A 183 13.20 2.45 -12.43
CA ALA A 183 12.80 3.69 -11.76
C ALA A 183 12.80 4.89 -12.70
N GLN A 184 13.83 5.03 -13.56
CA GLN A 184 13.88 6.09 -14.56
C GLN A 184 12.72 5.98 -15.54
N GLN A 185 12.38 4.76 -16.02
CA GLN A 185 11.23 4.55 -16.90
C GLN A 185 9.90 4.96 -16.24
N ILE A 186 9.76 4.74 -14.93
CA ILE A 186 8.59 5.23 -14.17
C ILE A 186 8.53 6.76 -14.22
N LEU A 187 9.65 7.44 -13.99
CA LEU A 187 9.70 8.90 -14.06
C LEU A 187 9.42 9.41 -15.48
N ASP A 188 9.96 8.76 -16.51
CA ASP A 188 9.73 9.13 -17.91
C ASP A 188 8.25 9.02 -18.31
N ASP A 189 7.56 7.97 -17.87
CA ASP A 189 6.12 7.83 -18.08
C ASP A 189 5.33 8.88 -17.32
N LEU A 190 5.73 9.20 -16.08
CA LEU A 190 5.08 10.26 -15.30
C LEU A 190 5.35 11.65 -15.86
N ASP A 191 6.49 11.92 -16.47
CA ASP A 191 6.76 13.18 -17.18
C ASP A 191 5.84 13.32 -18.39
N LYS A 192 5.60 12.24 -19.16
CA LYS A 192 4.58 12.23 -20.22
C LYS A 192 3.18 12.47 -19.66
N ALA A 193 2.83 11.79 -18.56
CA ALA A 193 1.55 11.97 -17.90
C ALA A 193 1.34 13.43 -17.45
N LEU A 194 2.34 14.05 -16.81
CA LEU A 194 2.29 15.45 -16.35
C LEU A 194 2.08 16.44 -17.50
N GLY A 195 2.60 16.16 -18.69
CA GLY A 195 2.39 16.98 -19.89
C GLY A 195 1.00 16.83 -20.53
N LEU A 196 0.24 15.79 -20.15
CA LEU A 196 -1.03 15.41 -20.78
C LEU A 196 -2.23 15.56 -19.81
N LEU A 197 -2.05 15.30 -18.52
CA LEU A 197 -3.09 15.34 -17.51
C LEU A 197 -3.53 16.76 -17.18
N GLN A 198 -4.82 16.95 -16.98
CA GLN A 198 -5.39 18.20 -16.51
C GLN A 198 -5.25 18.33 -14.98
N GLU A 199 -5.17 19.57 -14.48
CA GLU A 199 -5.23 19.87 -13.04
C GLU A 199 -6.51 19.33 -12.41
N SER A 200 -7.66 19.62 -13.04
CA SER A 200 -8.96 19.04 -12.70
C SER A 200 -9.30 17.97 -13.71
N ALA A 201 -9.33 16.72 -13.27
CA ALA A 201 -9.64 15.60 -14.14
C ALA A 201 -11.10 15.65 -14.65
N PRO A 202 -11.38 15.22 -15.89
CA PRO A 202 -12.73 14.99 -16.36
C PRO A 202 -13.44 13.95 -15.48
N GLY A 203 -14.50 14.32 -14.76
CA GLY A 203 -15.15 13.47 -13.77
C GLY A 203 -14.66 13.72 -12.33
N GLY A 204 -13.86 14.74 -12.10
CA GLY A 204 -13.43 15.17 -10.76
C GLY A 204 -12.44 14.22 -10.10
N LYS A 205 -12.45 14.16 -8.76
CA LYS A 205 -11.47 13.37 -7.97
C LYS A 205 -11.66 11.85 -8.01
N ASN A 206 -12.57 11.35 -8.82
CA ASN A 206 -12.68 9.91 -9.12
C ASN A 206 -11.76 9.48 -10.27
N ARG A 207 -11.00 10.42 -10.84
CA ARG A 207 -10.02 10.14 -11.90
C ARG A 207 -8.65 10.71 -11.55
N ILE A 208 -7.63 10.16 -12.19
CA ILE A 208 -6.23 10.57 -12.03
C ILE A 208 -6.10 12.02 -12.50
N SER A 209 -5.48 12.87 -11.67
CA SER A 209 -5.19 14.27 -11.97
C SER A 209 -3.68 14.49 -12.13
N ARG A 210 -3.28 15.67 -12.60
CA ARG A 210 -1.89 16.09 -12.66
C ARG A 210 -1.23 16.06 -11.26
N ASP A 211 -1.96 16.46 -10.21
CA ASP A 211 -1.45 16.42 -8.84
C ASP A 211 -1.23 15.00 -8.32
N ALA A 212 -2.08 14.02 -8.72
CA ALA A 212 -1.83 12.60 -8.45
C ALA A 212 -0.55 12.10 -9.13
N ALA A 213 -0.24 12.58 -10.34
CA ALA A 213 1.00 12.23 -11.04
C ALA A 213 2.24 12.83 -10.38
N LEU A 214 2.18 14.08 -9.89
CA LEU A 214 3.25 14.68 -9.09
C LEU A 214 3.52 13.85 -7.82
N LEU A 215 2.47 13.41 -7.14
CA LEU A 215 2.60 12.59 -5.95
C LEU A 215 3.27 11.26 -6.25
N LEU A 216 2.77 10.52 -7.27
CA LEU A 216 3.33 9.22 -7.65
C LEU A 216 4.80 9.34 -8.07
N ARG A 217 5.15 10.43 -8.78
CA ARG A 217 6.51 10.73 -9.22
C ARG A 217 7.44 10.95 -8.02
N SER A 218 7.01 11.73 -7.03
CA SER A 218 7.80 11.93 -5.80
C SER A 218 7.95 10.64 -4.98
N ARG A 219 6.90 9.81 -4.91
CA ARG A 219 6.92 8.51 -4.23
C ARG A 219 7.91 7.55 -4.88
N ALA A 220 7.87 7.40 -6.21
CA ALA A 220 8.75 6.51 -6.96
C ALA A 220 10.22 6.95 -6.83
N ALA A 221 10.50 8.23 -7.00
CA ALA A 221 11.85 8.77 -6.88
C ALA A 221 12.41 8.61 -5.46
N LEU A 222 11.63 8.94 -4.41
CA LEU A 222 12.04 8.75 -3.03
C LEU A 222 12.26 7.27 -2.68
N PHE A 223 11.40 6.38 -3.18
CA PHE A 223 11.55 4.95 -2.97
C PHE A 223 12.89 4.46 -3.51
N GLU A 224 13.23 4.78 -4.76
CA GLU A 224 14.47 4.33 -5.36
C GLU A 224 15.69 4.96 -4.69
N ALA A 225 15.69 6.28 -4.46
CA ALA A 225 16.79 6.95 -3.77
C ALA A 225 17.12 6.32 -2.42
N THR A 226 16.07 6.04 -1.62
CA THR A 226 16.25 5.48 -0.28
C THR A 226 16.60 3.99 -0.32
N TRP A 227 16.04 3.24 -1.27
CA TRP A 227 16.45 1.86 -1.50
C TRP A 227 17.95 1.79 -1.83
N GLU A 228 18.41 2.50 -2.86
CA GLU A 228 19.82 2.52 -3.24
C GLU A 228 20.72 2.96 -2.07
N LYS A 229 20.31 4.02 -1.34
CA LYS A 229 21.09 4.54 -0.20
C LYS A 229 21.28 3.49 0.91
N TYR A 230 20.22 2.82 1.31
CA TYR A 230 20.27 1.93 2.48
C TYR A 230 20.63 0.48 2.14
N HIS A 231 20.50 0.08 0.87
CA HIS A 231 20.99 -1.22 0.40
C HIS A 231 22.35 -1.15 -0.29
N LYS A 232 22.99 0.03 -0.36
CA LYS A 232 24.32 0.21 -0.95
C LYS A 232 25.32 -0.80 -0.37
N GLY A 233 26.11 -1.41 -1.27
CA GLY A 233 27.12 -2.41 -0.89
C GLY A 233 26.55 -3.82 -0.65
N THR A 234 25.35 -4.12 -1.12
CA THR A 234 24.74 -5.45 -1.02
C THR A 234 24.26 -5.96 -2.37
N ALA A 235 23.82 -7.21 -2.41
CA ALA A 235 23.28 -7.85 -3.61
C ALA A 235 21.94 -7.22 -4.11
N PHE A 236 21.32 -6.34 -3.34
CA PHE A 236 20.03 -5.72 -3.64
C PHE A 236 20.14 -4.45 -4.49
N VAL A 237 21.35 -4.04 -4.84
CA VAL A 237 21.61 -2.87 -5.70
C VAL A 237 22.54 -3.22 -6.85
N PRO A 238 22.38 -2.60 -8.02
CA PRO A 238 23.23 -2.86 -9.18
C PRO A 238 24.71 -2.67 -8.87
N GLY A 239 25.53 -3.65 -9.26
CA GLY A 239 26.97 -3.64 -9.02
C GLY A 239 27.43 -3.91 -7.59
N GLY A 240 26.52 -4.15 -6.66
CA GLY A 240 26.85 -4.59 -5.31
C GLY A 240 27.35 -6.04 -5.26
N PRO A 241 28.06 -6.44 -4.19
CA PRO A 241 28.54 -7.82 -4.02
C PRO A 241 27.37 -8.81 -4.08
N GLY A 242 27.47 -9.80 -5.00
CA GLY A 242 26.41 -10.81 -5.17
C GLY A 242 25.18 -10.33 -5.95
N TRP A 243 25.17 -9.12 -6.51
CA TRP A 243 24.12 -8.70 -7.43
C TRP A 243 24.08 -9.62 -8.66
N PRO A 244 22.90 -10.20 -9.00
CA PRO A 244 22.83 -11.26 -10.01
C PRO A 244 22.80 -10.78 -11.47
N GLY A 245 22.71 -9.46 -11.71
CA GLY A 245 22.72 -8.88 -13.06
C GLY A 245 24.12 -8.85 -13.66
N LYS A 246 24.21 -8.37 -14.89
CA LYS A 246 25.46 -8.38 -15.65
C LYS A 246 26.19 -7.02 -15.58
N ALA A 247 27.50 -7.06 -15.51
CA ALA A 247 28.34 -5.84 -15.48
C ALA A 247 28.12 -4.97 -16.74
N GLU A 248 27.79 -5.57 -17.88
CA GLU A 248 27.48 -4.84 -19.13
C GLU A 248 26.22 -3.98 -19.04
N ASP A 249 25.24 -4.37 -18.18
CA ASP A 249 23.98 -3.64 -18.02
C ASP A 249 24.12 -2.36 -17.19
N ILE A 250 25.26 -2.21 -16.48
CA ILE A 250 25.55 -1.10 -15.57
C ILE A 250 26.78 -0.27 -15.97
N GLN A 251 27.16 -0.29 -17.24
CA GLN A 251 28.26 0.54 -17.70
C GLN A 251 28.00 2.02 -17.43
N GLY A 252 28.93 2.69 -16.73
CA GLY A 252 28.81 4.10 -16.35
C GLY A 252 27.84 4.38 -15.19
N PHE A 253 27.24 3.36 -14.59
CA PHE A 253 26.42 3.54 -13.39
C PHE A 253 27.29 3.89 -12.17
N ASP A 254 26.90 4.96 -11.48
CA ASP A 254 27.44 5.37 -10.18
C ASP A 254 26.29 5.53 -9.20
N ILE A 255 26.31 4.74 -8.13
CA ILE A 255 25.19 4.67 -7.19
C ILE A 255 24.99 5.98 -6.41
N ASP A 256 26.04 6.74 -6.12
CA ASP A 256 25.89 8.01 -5.39
C ASP A 256 25.28 9.09 -6.29
N SER A 257 25.65 9.11 -7.54
CA SER A 257 25.02 9.96 -8.57
C SER A 257 23.54 9.60 -8.77
N SER A 258 23.22 8.29 -8.78
CA SER A 258 21.85 7.79 -8.90
C SER A 258 21.01 8.20 -7.69
N ILE A 259 21.48 7.99 -6.47
CA ILE A 259 20.82 8.42 -5.23
C ILE A 259 20.52 9.92 -5.28
N ASN A 260 21.52 10.75 -5.63
CA ASN A 260 21.35 12.19 -5.71
C ASN A 260 20.33 12.62 -6.77
N HIS A 261 20.33 11.97 -7.94
CA HIS A 261 19.37 12.19 -8.99
C HIS A 261 17.94 11.93 -8.50
N PHE A 262 17.66 10.77 -7.93
CA PHE A 262 16.33 10.43 -7.46
C PHE A 262 15.89 11.27 -6.24
N LEU A 263 16.80 11.71 -5.37
CA LEU A 263 16.48 12.68 -4.33
C LEU A 263 16.05 14.04 -4.91
N ASP A 264 16.75 14.52 -5.95
CA ASP A 264 16.37 15.77 -6.64
C ASP A 264 14.99 15.67 -7.27
N GLU A 265 14.72 14.56 -7.96
CA GLU A 265 13.43 14.34 -8.61
C GLU A 265 12.28 14.19 -7.59
N ALA A 266 12.55 13.56 -6.45
CA ALA A 266 11.60 13.49 -5.33
C ALA A 266 11.32 14.89 -4.76
N MET A 267 12.36 15.67 -4.48
CA MET A 267 12.22 17.05 -3.97
C MET A 267 11.46 17.95 -4.94
N LYS A 268 11.77 17.89 -6.24
CA LYS A 268 11.13 18.70 -7.27
C LYS A 268 9.62 18.46 -7.31
N SER A 269 9.20 17.21 -7.45
CA SER A 269 7.77 16.88 -7.59
C SER A 269 7.00 17.07 -6.29
N SER A 270 7.59 16.70 -5.15
CA SER A 270 6.96 16.86 -3.85
C SER A 270 6.85 18.32 -3.42
N LYS A 271 7.82 19.19 -3.79
CA LYS A 271 7.72 20.63 -3.50
C LYS A 271 6.62 21.29 -4.31
N GLU A 272 6.50 20.99 -5.61
CA GLU A 272 5.46 21.56 -6.46
C GLU A 272 4.06 21.27 -5.89
N LEU A 273 3.80 20.04 -5.47
CA LEU A 273 2.52 19.64 -4.88
C LEU A 273 2.37 20.16 -3.43
N GLY A 274 3.42 20.05 -2.64
CA GLY A 274 3.40 20.42 -1.22
C GLY A 274 3.15 21.91 -1.00
N ASP A 275 3.72 22.78 -1.84
CA ASP A 275 3.48 24.23 -1.77
C ASP A 275 2.02 24.61 -2.06
N LYS A 276 1.31 23.83 -2.91
CA LYS A 276 -0.13 23.99 -3.15
C LYS A 276 -0.97 23.61 -1.92
N LEU A 277 -0.52 22.62 -1.15
CA LEU A 277 -1.34 21.98 -0.12
C LEU A 277 -1.08 22.48 1.30
N VAL A 278 0.16 22.86 1.63
CA VAL A 278 0.57 23.16 3.01
C VAL A 278 -0.24 24.26 3.71
N GLY A 279 -0.77 25.21 2.95
CA GLY A 279 -1.65 26.28 3.47
C GLY A 279 -3.14 25.88 3.56
N ASN A 280 -3.50 24.72 3.07
CA ASN A 280 -4.88 24.25 2.93
C ASN A 280 -5.09 22.82 3.48
N LEU A 281 -4.31 22.41 4.47
CA LEU A 281 -4.51 21.12 5.13
C LEU A 281 -5.90 21.07 5.78
N VAL A 282 -6.54 19.92 5.69
CA VAL A 282 -7.86 19.70 6.30
C VAL A 282 -7.78 19.92 7.81
N GLU A 283 -8.67 20.75 8.32
CA GLU A 283 -8.68 21.16 9.72
C GLU A 283 -8.94 19.97 10.66
N ASN A 284 -8.14 19.88 11.70
CA ASN A 284 -8.38 19.03 12.85
C ASN A 284 -8.93 19.89 13.99
N THR A 285 -10.22 19.72 14.34
CA THR A 285 -10.88 20.42 15.43
C THR A 285 -10.55 19.86 16.82
N ASP A 286 -9.74 18.80 16.89
CA ASP A 286 -9.38 18.11 18.13
C ASP A 286 -10.55 17.41 18.83
N THR A 287 -11.64 17.19 18.15
CA THR A 287 -12.81 16.48 18.69
C THR A 287 -12.71 15.00 18.35
N PRO A 288 -12.44 14.12 19.31
CA PRO A 288 -12.20 12.70 19.04
C PRO A 288 -13.48 11.89 18.76
N GLU A 289 -14.64 12.40 19.13
CA GLU A 289 -15.91 11.70 19.02
C GLU A 289 -16.93 12.42 18.13
N GLY A 290 -17.73 11.63 17.42
CA GLY A 290 -18.91 12.11 16.74
C GLY A 290 -19.98 12.56 17.74
N GLN A 291 -20.72 13.61 17.41
CA GLN A 291 -21.78 14.15 18.27
C GLN A 291 -23.17 13.64 17.89
N ASN A 292 -23.34 13.08 16.68
CA ASN A 292 -24.58 12.51 16.16
C ASN A 292 -24.29 11.64 14.92
N ALA A 293 -25.33 11.08 14.30
CA ALA A 293 -25.22 10.29 13.07
C ALA A 293 -24.79 11.14 11.85
N SER A 294 -24.91 12.47 11.93
CA SER A 294 -24.45 13.38 10.87
C SER A 294 -22.95 13.63 10.99
N LEU A 295 -22.19 13.31 9.95
CA LEU A 295 -20.75 13.54 9.90
C LEU A 295 -20.36 15.02 9.83
N ALA A 296 -21.27 15.90 9.38
CA ALA A 296 -20.99 17.31 9.17
C ALA A 296 -20.60 18.11 10.44
N SER A 297 -20.88 17.56 11.62
CA SER A 297 -20.53 18.19 12.91
C SER A 297 -19.34 17.57 13.60
N ILE A 298 -18.64 16.64 12.97
CA ILE A 298 -17.48 15.96 13.52
C ILE A 298 -16.20 16.70 13.08
N ASN A 299 -15.06 16.18 13.44
CA ASN A 299 -13.75 16.67 13.06
C ASN A 299 -13.51 16.46 11.54
N PRO A 300 -13.33 17.50 10.71
CA PRO A 300 -13.12 17.37 9.27
C PRO A 300 -11.94 16.46 8.91
N TYR A 301 -10.84 16.49 9.68
CA TYR A 301 -9.70 15.61 9.47
C TYR A 301 -10.06 14.13 9.68
N TYR A 302 -10.94 13.84 10.64
CA TYR A 302 -11.44 12.49 10.85
C TYR A 302 -12.39 12.07 9.72
N THR A 303 -13.37 12.93 9.38
CA THR A 303 -14.41 12.61 8.39
C THR A 303 -13.86 12.43 6.99
N MET A 304 -12.74 13.08 6.65
CA MET A 304 -12.04 12.88 5.38
C MET A 304 -11.77 11.40 5.06
N PHE A 305 -11.61 10.54 6.08
CA PHE A 305 -11.33 9.10 5.88
C PHE A 305 -12.57 8.21 5.86
N CYS A 306 -13.76 8.75 6.09
CA CYS A 306 -14.98 7.95 6.19
C CYS A 306 -16.21 8.58 5.52
N ASP A 307 -16.06 9.74 4.88
CA ASP A 307 -17.16 10.39 4.17
C ASP A 307 -17.49 9.62 2.88
N LYS A 308 -18.73 9.80 2.39
CA LYS A 308 -19.18 9.25 1.10
C LYS A 308 -18.63 10.07 -0.06
N ASP A 309 -18.68 11.39 0.06
CA ASP A 309 -18.15 12.33 -0.93
C ASP A 309 -16.88 12.98 -0.39
N MET A 310 -15.76 12.57 -0.94
CA MET A 310 -14.44 13.11 -0.55
C MET A 310 -13.96 14.24 -1.47
N SER A 311 -14.79 14.70 -2.41
CA SER A 311 -14.39 15.69 -3.42
C SER A 311 -14.04 17.06 -2.82
N GLY A 312 -14.65 17.42 -1.69
CA GLY A 312 -14.45 18.70 -0.99
C GLY A 312 -13.13 18.79 -0.19
N TYR A 313 -12.47 17.68 0.11
CA TYR A 313 -11.25 17.71 0.93
C TYR A 313 -10.02 18.03 0.09
N SER A 314 -9.30 19.10 0.43
CA SER A 314 -8.12 19.58 -0.32
C SER A 314 -7.02 18.53 -0.45
N GLU A 315 -6.79 17.74 0.59
CA GLU A 315 -5.76 16.71 0.63
C GLU A 315 -6.08 15.46 -0.18
N VAL A 316 -7.35 15.21 -0.50
CA VAL A 316 -7.76 14.07 -1.34
C VAL A 316 -7.53 14.42 -2.80
N LEU A 317 -6.54 13.79 -3.42
CA LEU A 317 -6.23 13.97 -4.84
C LEU A 317 -7.06 13.04 -5.72
N MET A 318 -7.29 11.82 -5.24
CA MET A 318 -8.13 10.83 -5.89
C MET A 318 -8.76 9.91 -4.84
N TYR A 319 -10.04 9.56 -5.04
CA TYR A 319 -10.74 8.57 -4.23
C TYR A 319 -11.67 7.72 -5.10
N ARG A 320 -11.95 6.50 -4.66
CA ARG A 320 -13.01 5.67 -5.23
C ARG A 320 -14.33 5.99 -4.51
N ALA A 321 -15.34 6.39 -5.27
CA ALA A 321 -16.68 6.62 -4.76
C ALA A 321 -17.49 5.32 -4.73
N PHE A 322 -18.42 5.24 -3.79
CA PHE A 322 -19.42 4.19 -3.68
C PHE A 322 -20.81 4.81 -3.65
N ASP A 323 -21.78 4.19 -4.31
CA ASP A 323 -23.16 4.68 -4.38
C ASP A 323 -24.12 3.50 -4.57
N LYS A 324 -24.86 3.18 -3.53
CA LYS A 324 -25.83 2.11 -3.54
C LYS A 324 -27.04 2.44 -4.42
N ALA A 325 -27.48 3.70 -4.38
CA ALA A 325 -28.71 4.12 -5.04
C ALA A 325 -28.54 4.22 -6.56
N LYS A 326 -27.41 4.75 -7.03
CA LYS A 326 -27.17 4.99 -8.45
C LYS A 326 -26.56 3.79 -9.18
N ALA A 327 -25.58 3.15 -8.55
CA ALA A 327 -24.76 2.13 -9.21
C ALA A 327 -24.82 0.76 -8.53
N ASN A 328 -25.46 0.65 -7.36
CA ASN A 328 -25.43 -0.52 -6.49
C ASN A 328 -24.00 -1.02 -6.19
N VAL A 329 -23.06 -0.09 -6.07
CA VAL A 329 -21.65 -0.35 -5.76
C VAL A 329 -21.37 0.04 -4.32
N THR A 330 -21.08 -0.95 -3.49
CA THR A 330 -20.92 -0.82 -2.04
C THR A 330 -19.75 -1.69 -1.55
N HIS A 331 -19.46 -1.63 -0.24
CA HIS A 331 -18.49 -2.50 0.42
C HIS A 331 -18.94 -2.86 1.85
N ASN A 332 -18.22 -3.80 2.50
CA ASN A 332 -18.54 -4.29 3.84
C ASN A 332 -17.62 -3.72 4.94
N VAL A 333 -16.70 -2.83 4.61
CA VAL A 333 -15.70 -2.31 5.55
C VAL A 333 -16.33 -1.61 6.75
N GLN A 334 -17.41 -0.84 6.54
CA GLN A 334 -18.09 -0.15 7.63
C GLN A 334 -18.75 -1.11 8.63
N MET A 335 -19.23 -2.26 8.17
CA MET A 335 -19.73 -3.30 9.08
C MET A 335 -18.65 -3.78 10.05
N GLN A 336 -17.43 -3.96 9.57
CA GLN A 336 -16.30 -4.37 10.41
C GLN A 336 -15.84 -3.26 11.35
N LEU A 337 -15.77 -2.03 10.87
CA LEU A 337 -15.36 -0.87 11.65
C LEU A 337 -16.36 -0.50 12.74
N GLN A 338 -17.67 -0.68 12.51
CA GLN A 338 -18.72 -0.24 13.43
C GLN A 338 -19.17 -1.28 14.46
N ARG A 339 -18.88 -2.57 14.25
CA ARG A 339 -19.43 -3.61 15.14
C ARG A 339 -18.43 -4.20 16.11
N ASN A 340 -17.16 -4.24 15.72
CA ASN A 340 -16.14 -4.97 16.49
C ASN A 340 -14.72 -4.56 16.04
N GLY A 341 -13.74 -5.46 16.13
CA GLY A 341 -12.34 -5.15 15.85
C GLY A 341 -11.85 -5.47 14.44
N GLY A 342 -12.65 -6.14 13.60
CA GLY A 342 -12.26 -6.48 12.22
C GLY A 342 -11.04 -7.41 12.11
N GLY A 343 -10.73 -8.17 13.15
CA GLY A 343 -9.58 -9.09 13.17
C GLY A 343 -8.21 -8.40 13.14
N THR A 344 -8.12 -7.17 13.63
CA THR A 344 -6.89 -6.37 13.60
C THR A 344 -6.76 -5.44 14.82
N GLY A 345 -5.61 -4.74 14.94
CA GLY A 345 -5.39 -3.72 15.97
C GLY A 345 -4.01 -3.09 15.86
N TRP A 346 -3.88 -1.85 16.36
CA TRP A 346 -2.60 -1.15 16.43
C TRP A 346 -1.65 -1.85 17.40
N THR A 347 -0.37 -1.89 17.09
CA THR A 347 0.64 -2.39 18.01
C THR A 347 0.92 -1.36 19.11
N ARG A 348 1.40 -1.81 20.27
CA ARG A 348 1.95 -0.93 21.30
C ARG A 348 3.10 -0.09 20.76
N GLY A 349 3.91 -0.66 19.86
CA GLY A 349 5.01 0.05 19.22
C GLY A 349 4.53 1.27 18.42
N LEU A 350 3.45 1.12 17.64
CA LEU A 350 2.85 2.26 16.96
C LEU A 350 2.23 3.26 17.95
N VAL A 351 1.48 2.80 18.94
CA VAL A 351 0.88 3.70 19.94
C VAL A 351 1.95 4.50 20.68
N ASN A 352 3.09 3.90 21.00
CA ASN A 352 4.18 4.57 21.70
C ASN A 352 4.97 5.56 20.83
N SER A 353 4.96 5.44 19.48
CA SER A 353 5.62 6.41 18.59
C SER A 353 4.99 7.80 18.65
N PHE A 354 3.68 7.88 18.88
CA PHE A 354 2.99 9.17 18.99
C PHE A 354 3.49 9.98 20.18
N LEU A 355 3.77 11.26 19.96
CA LEU A 355 4.29 12.15 20.97
C LEU A 355 3.22 12.59 21.98
N MET A 356 3.65 13.16 23.11
CA MET A 356 2.78 13.99 23.93
C MET A 356 2.49 15.31 23.21
N ARG A 357 1.39 15.99 23.56
CA ARG A 357 1.03 17.30 22.95
C ARG A 357 2.12 18.35 23.06
N ASN A 358 2.94 18.28 24.11
CA ASN A 358 4.09 19.17 24.29
C ASN A 358 5.30 18.81 23.40
N GLY A 359 5.15 17.85 22.49
CA GLY A 359 6.16 17.46 21.51
C GLY A 359 7.23 16.51 22.04
N LEU A 360 7.11 15.99 23.27
CA LEU A 360 8.09 15.08 23.85
C LEU A 360 7.67 13.62 23.69
N PRO A 361 8.63 12.70 23.48
CA PRO A 361 8.39 11.26 23.61
C PRO A 361 7.90 10.90 25.04
N ILE A 362 7.09 9.85 25.17
CA ILE A 362 6.48 9.46 26.45
C ILE A 362 7.49 9.19 27.56
N TYR A 363 8.66 8.68 27.22
CA TYR A 363 9.73 8.37 28.18
C TYR A 363 10.59 9.58 28.58
N ALA A 364 10.47 10.71 27.85
CA ALA A 364 11.34 11.85 28.05
C ALA A 364 10.98 12.61 29.34
N ALA A 365 12.00 13.12 30.03
CA ALA A 365 11.80 13.98 31.18
C ALA A 365 10.98 15.22 30.80
N GLY A 366 9.94 15.53 31.57
CA GLY A 366 9.03 16.65 31.30
C GLY A 366 7.94 16.33 30.24
N SER A 367 7.84 15.11 29.75
CA SER A 367 6.78 14.69 28.84
C SER A 367 5.38 14.81 29.46
N GLY A 368 5.30 14.60 30.79
CA GLY A 368 4.03 14.56 31.52
C GLY A 368 3.26 13.24 31.35
N TYR A 369 3.87 12.25 30.73
CA TYR A 369 3.28 10.90 30.67
C TYR A 369 3.42 10.20 32.03
N ASP A 370 2.32 9.63 32.52
CA ASP A 370 2.29 8.80 33.72
C ASP A 370 2.05 7.33 33.30
N PRO A 371 3.02 6.43 33.48
CA PRO A 371 2.85 5.02 33.14
C PRO A 371 1.68 4.32 33.86
N THR A 372 1.20 4.86 34.97
CA THR A 372 0.03 4.31 35.67
C THR A 372 -1.28 4.53 34.93
N TRP A 373 -1.32 5.42 33.94
CA TRP A 373 -2.48 5.59 33.05
C TRP A 373 -2.82 4.32 32.30
N GLU A 374 -1.82 3.48 31.96
CA GLU A 374 -2.07 2.19 31.32
C GLU A 374 -2.94 1.26 32.18
N ASN A 375 -2.90 1.40 33.51
CA ASN A 375 -3.74 0.61 34.44
C ASN A 375 -5.21 1.05 34.41
N GLN A 376 -5.49 2.26 33.93
CA GLN A 376 -6.83 2.88 33.92
C GLN A 376 -7.55 2.68 32.57
N GLY A 377 -6.92 2.00 31.60
CA GLY A 377 -7.49 1.66 30.31
C GLY A 377 -7.00 2.50 29.15
N VAL A 378 -7.50 2.20 27.96
CA VAL A 378 -7.01 2.77 26.69
C VAL A 378 -7.19 4.28 26.64
N LYS A 379 -8.33 4.81 27.09
CA LYS A 379 -8.59 6.25 27.10
C LYS A 379 -7.58 7.02 27.95
N ALA A 380 -7.25 6.51 29.12
CA ALA A 380 -6.26 7.12 30.00
C ALA A 380 -4.85 7.04 29.39
N THR A 381 -4.49 5.89 28.81
CA THR A 381 -3.20 5.68 28.11
C THR A 381 -2.97 6.72 27.01
N LEU A 382 -4.02 7.14 26.30
CA LEU A 382 -3.94 8.04 25.16
C LEU A 382 -4.15 9.52 25.52
N GLN A 383 -4.40 9.86 26.79
CA GLN A 383 -4.64 11.26 27.18
C GLN A 383 -3.40 12.13 26.97
N ASN A 384 -3.62 13.39 26.56
CA ASN A 384 -2.57 14.38 26.28
C ASN A 384 -1.54 13.96 25.22
N ARG A 385 -1.88 12.98 24.40
CA ARG A 385 -1.06 12.53 23.26
C ARG A 385 -1.40 13.31 21.99
N ASP A 386 -0.57 13.17 20.98
CA ASP A 386 -0.86 13.54 19.60
C ASP A 386 -2.32 13.18 19.26
N SER A 387 -3.06 14.13 18.68
CA SER A 387 -4.49 13.94 18.46
C SER A 387 -4.80 12.81 17.46
N ARG A 388 -3.88 12.49 16.55
CA ARG A 388 -4.06 11.43 15.54
C ARG A 388 -4.33 10.08 16.20
N ILE A 389 -3.57 9.71 17.23
CA ILE A 389 -3.79 8.42 17.90
C ILE A 389 -5.12 8.38 18.67
N GLN A 390 -5.56 9.51 19.25
CA GLN A 390 -6.86 9.60 19.91
C GLN A 390 -8.02 9.54 18.91
N LEU A 391 -7.86 10.17 17.74
CA LEU A 391 -8.86 10.17 16.66
C LEU A 391 -9.04 8.77 16.05
N PHE A 392 -7.95 8.02 15.90
CA PHE A 392 -7.93 6.81 15.10
C PHE A 392 -7.93 5.50 15.91
N THR A 393 -8.08 5.59 17.26
CA THR A 393 -8.18 4.44 18.15
C THR A 393 -9.52 4.42 18.89
N LYS A 394 -10.15 3.25 18.98
CA LYS A 394 -11.34 3.05 19.83
C LYS A 394 -10.91 3.07 21.29
N MET A 395 -11.68 3.76 22.14
CA MET A 395 -11.35 3.99 23.54
C MET A 395 -12.55 3.70 24.45
N ASP A 396 -12.27 3.51 25.75
CA ASP A 396 -13.30 3.39 26.76
C ASP A 396 -14.25 4.60 26.75
N GLY A 397 -15.56 4.34 26.74
CA GLY A 397 -16.59 5.36 26.72
C GLY A 397 -16.68 6.15 25.40
N SER A 398 -15.93 5.74 24.37
CA SER A 398 -16.10 6.28 23.02
C SER A 398 -17.38 5.73 22.36
N ILE A 399 -17.84 6.42 21.33
CA ILE A 399 -19.04 6.03 20.60
C ILE A 399 -18.66 5.11 19.45
N GLU A 400 -19.32 3.95 19.38
CA GLU A 400 -19.15 3.03 18.26
C GLU A 400 -19.90 3.52 17.01
N ASN A 401 -21.19 3.77 17.16
CA ASN A 401 -22.03 4.35 16.12
C ASN A 401 -23.28 4.99 16.73
N TYR A 402 -24.13 5.60 15.89
CA TYR A 402 -25.44 6.12 16.25
C TYR A 402 -26.54 5.32 15.55
N THR A 403 -27.48 4.81 16.31
CA THR A 403 -28.71 4.18 15.85
C THR A 403 -29.89 5.15 16.01
N SER A 404 -31.10 4.73 15.62
CA SER A 404 -32.35 5.44 15.92
C SER A 404 -32.62 5.56 17.44
N GLU A 405 -32.02 4.69 18.24
CA GLU A 405 -32.17 4.67 19.70
C GLU A 405 -31.09 5.51 20.42
N GLY A 406 -30.12 6.04 19.68
CA GLY A 406 -29.05 6.88 20.20
C GLY A 406 -27.65 6.33 19.99
N ALA A 407 -26.70 6.82 20.80
CA ALA A 407 -25.30 6.44 20.75
C ALA A 407 -25.06 5.02 21.31
N VAL A 408 -24.33 4.22 20.55
CA VAL A 408 -23.87 2.89 20.97
C VAL A 408 -22.44 3.02 21.51
N PRO A 409 -22.15 2.61 22.74
CA PRO A 409 -20.80 2.69 23.29
C PRO A 409 -19.88 1.63 22.69
N THR A 410 -18.59 1.94 22.61
CA THR A 410 -17.53 1.00 22.24
C THR A 410 -17.37 -0.07 23.36
N ASP A 411 -17.32 -1.34 22.95
CA ASP A 411 -17.08 -2.48 23.84
C ASP A 411 -15.71 -3.11 23.56
N LEU A 412 -14.71 -2.78 24.37
CA LEU A 412 -13.35 -3.32 24.22
C LEU A 412 -13.24 -4.80 24.62
N SER A 413 -14.28 -5.41 25.20
CA SER A 413 -14.28 -6.85 25.51
C SER A 413 -14.25 -7.74 24.25
N TRP A 414 -14.47 -7.17 23.06
CA TRP A 414 -14.22 -7.86 21.78
C TRP A 414 -12.75 -8.28 21.58
N THR A 415 -11.85 -7.81 22.41
CA THR A 415 -10.46 -8.31 22.49
C THR A 415 -10.44 -9.81 22.84
N VAL A 416 -11.39 -10.30 23.60
CA VAL A 416 -11.49 -11.71 24.03
C VAL A 416 -12.73 -12.43 23.52
N LYS A 417 -13.81 -11.72 23.18
CA LYS A 417 -15.06 -12.31 22.64
C LYS A 417 -14.93 -12.69 21.17
N GLY A 418 -14.12 -11.96 20.41
CA GLY A 418 -14.09 -12.04 18.96
C GLY A 418 -13.48 -13.34 18.43
N ASN A 419 -13.95 -13.73 17.27
CA ASN A 419 -13.30 -14.73 16.42
C ASN A 419 -12.23 -14.03 15.51
N ASN A 420 -11.67 -14.76 14.57
CA ASN A 420 -10.65 -14.24 13.65
C ASN A 420 -11.11 -13.02 12.84
N GLU A 421 -12.41 -12.84 12.63
CA GLU A 421 -12.96 -11.74 11.84
C GLU A 421 -13.32 -10.52 12.69
N THR A 422 -13.70 -10.74 13.95
CA THR A 422 -14.34 -9.70 14.77
C THR A 422 -13.48 -9.23 15.93
N ARG A 423 -12.36 -9.90 16.20
CA ARG A 423 -11.51 -9.64 17.35
C ARG A 423 -10.79 -8.29 17.26
N MET A 424 -10.66 -7.62 18.40
CA MET A 424 -9.74 -6.51 18.61
C MET A 424 -8.38 -7.09 19.01
N VAL A 425 -7.53 -7.43 18.03
CA VAL A 425 -6.38 -8.33 18.20
C VAL A 425 -5.41 -7.90 19.30
N THR A 426 -5.17 -6.60 19.39
CA THR A 426 -4.19 -6.00 20.31
C THR A 426 -4.84 -5.25 21.47
N GLY A 427 -6.17 -5.09 21.45
CA GLY A 427 -6.91 -4.20 22.35
C GLY A 427 -6.87 -2.72 21.94
N PHE A 428 -5.88 -2.27 21.16
CA PHE A 428 -5.89 -0.97 20.49
C PHE A 428 -6.61 -1.09 19.15
N ALA A 429 -7.94 -0.99 19.18
CA ALA A 429 -8.77 -1.24 18.01
C ALA A 429 -8.82 -0.07 17.05
N VAL A 430 -8.84 -0.38 15.75
CA VAL A 430 -8.85 0.59 14.64
C VAL A 430 -10.16 1.35 14.61
N LYS A 431 -10.06 2.69 14.60
CA LYS A 431 -11.20 3.62 14.46
C LYS A 431 -11.12 4.43 13.15
N LYS A 432 -9.92 4.57 12.56
CA LYS A 432 -9.74 5.30 11.31
C LYS A 432 -10.64 4.73 10.22
N GLY A 433 -11.29 5.60 9.47
CA GLY A 433 -12.22 5.21 8.42
C GLY A 433 -13.62 4.81 8.89
N LYS A 434 -13.88 4.74 10.22
CA LYS A 434 -15.19 4.40 10.76
C LYS A 434 -16.18 5.56 10.58
N ASN A 435 -17.28 5.29 9.90
CA ASN A 435 -18.42 6.20 9.82
C ASN A 435 -19.33 6.00 11.03
N TYR A 436 -19.88 7.08 11.59
CA TYR A 436 -20.74 6.99 12.77
C TYR A 436 -22.21 6.66 12.44
N ASP A 437 -22.63 6.75 11.17
CA ASP A 437 -23.97 6.35 10.73
C ASP A 437 -24.09 4.83 10.72
N SER A 438 -24.91 4.28 11.64
CA SER A 438 -25.14 2.84 11.76
C SER A 438 -25.69 2.20 10.49
N GLN A 439 -26.35 2.98 9.61
CA GLN A 439 -26.86 2.46 8.34
C GLN A 439 -25.73 1.98 7.42
N GLN A 440 -24.54 2.57 7.52
CA GLN A 440 -23.37 2.16 6.75
C GLN A 440 -22.84 0.76 7.14
N GLY A 441 -23.06 0.34 8.38
CA GLY A 441 -22.63 -0.95 8.93
C GLY A 441 -23.77 -1.93 9.21
N LEU A 442 -25.02 -1.59 8.82
CA LEU A 442 -26.21 -2.34 9.21
C LEU A 442 -26.19 -3.78 8.71
N ASN A 443 -25.72 -4.00 7.48
CA ASN A 443 -25.68 -5.31 6.85
C ASN A 443 -24.57 -5.38 5.81
N HIS A 444 -24.39 -6.55 5.18
CA HIS A 444 -23.54 -6.68 4.00
C HIS A 444 -24.02 -5.71 2.90
N ASP A 445 -23.07 -5.18 2.14
CA ASP A 445 -23.32 -4.31 0.99
C ASP A 445 -24.10 -3.01 1.31
N TYR A 446 -23.76 -2.39 2.46
CA TYR A 446 -24.34 -1.12 2.89
C TYR A 446 -23.31 0.01 3.01
N GLY A 447 -22.02 -0.30 3.05
CA GLY A 447 -20.95 0.69 3.16
C GLY A 447 -20.81 1.50 1.88
N GLU A 448 -20.89 2.82 1.98
CA GLU A 448 -20.73 3.77 0.88
C GLU A 448 -19.64 4.81 1.16
N SER A 449 -18.89 4.67 2.27
CA SER A 449 -17.77 5.58 2.51
C SER A 449 -16.74 5.47 1.38
N GLY A 450 -16.26 6.61 0.88
CA GLY A 450 -15.23 6.64 -0.15
C GLY A 450 -13.93 5.96 0.29
N SER A 451 -13.10 5.62 -0.66
CA SER A 451 -11.75 5.10 -0.40
C SER A 451 -10.71 6.02 -1.01
N ILE A 452 -9.91 6.67 -0.19
CA ILE A 452 -8.80 7.50 -0.66
C ILE A 452 -7.78 6.62 -1.39
N VAL A 453 -7.41 7.02 -2.60
CA VAL A 453 -6.38 6.38 -3.42
C VAL A 453 -5.06 7.16 -3.33
N PHE A 454 -5.14 8.48 -3.44
CA PHE A 454 -3.98 9.38 -3.33
C PHE A 454 -4.31 10.56 -2.43
N ARG A 455 -3.47 10.76 -1.41
CA ARG A 455 -3.58 11.87 -0.45
C ARG A 455 -2.33 12.75 -0.51
N GLY A 456 -2.52 14.02 -0.81
CA GLY A 456 -1.45 14.95 -1.11
C GLY A 456 -0.48 15.26 0.04
N THR A 457 -0.89 15.03 1.29
CA THR A 457 -0.02 15.19 2.47
C THR A 457 1.28 14.37 2.37
N GLU A 458 1.27 13.27 1.62
CA GLU A 458 2.48 12.49 1.36
C GLU A 458 3.58 13.33 0.69
N ALA A 459 3.23 14.30 -0.15
CA ALA A 459 4.23 15.15 -0.78
C ALA A 459 5.02 15.97 0.24
N LEU A 460 4.38 16.44 1.33
CA LEU A 460 5.08 17.14 2.40
C LEU A 460 6.14 16.26 3.06
N LEU A 461 5.76 15.03 3.36
CA LEU A 461 6.64 14.04 4.01
C LEU A 461 7.76 13.57 3.06
N ASN A 462 7.45 13.35 1.78
CA ASN A 462 8.44 12.99 0.77
C ASN A 462 9.52 14.07 0.62
N TYR A 463 9.10 15.35 0.61
CA TYR A 463 10.05 16.47 0.56
C TYR A 463 10.94 16.53 1.79
N MET A 464 10.35 16.42 2.98
CA MET A 464 11.09 16.48 4.25
C MET A 464 12.18 15.39 4.28
N GLU A 465 11.85 14.17 3.92
CA GLU A 465 12.79 13.05 3.91
C GLU A 465 13.87 13.23 2.84
N ALA A 466 13.49 13.54 1.59
CA ALA A 466 14.43 13.72 0.48
C ALA A 466 15.42 14.88 0.73
N SER A 467 14.91 16.02 1.18
CA SER A 467 15.72 17.21 1.49
C SER A 467 16.72 16.93 2.62
N TRP A 468 16.29 16.28 3.70
CA TRP A 468 17.17 15.90 4.81
C TRP A 468 18.26 14.90 4.36
N LEU A 469 17.88 13.86 3.61
CA LEU A 469 18.83 12.84 3.16
C LEU A 469 19.87 13.38 2.19
N LYS A 470 19.53 14.40 1.41
CA LYS A 470 20.43 15.05 0.46
C LYS A 470 21.34 16.08 1.13
N ASN A 471 20.78 16.97 1.95
CA ASN A 471 21.46 18.19 2.40
C ASN A 471 21.93 18.11 3.86
N HIS A 472 21.46 17.14 4.63
CA HIS A 472 21.68 17.01 6.08
C HIS A 472 21.31 18.27 6.87
N THR A 473 20.37 19.05 6.35
CA THR A 473 19.82 20.25 6.97
C THR A 473 18.32 20.32 6.72
N ILE A 474 17.56 20.80 7.68
CA ILE A 474 16.14 21.10 7.49
C ILE A 474 16.05 22.50 6.85
N ASP A 475 15.77 22.55 5.56
CA ASP A 475 15.58 23.81 4.86
C ASP A 475 14.23 24.49 5.21
N ALA A 476 14.03 25.74 4.77
CA ALA A 476 12.83 26.50 5.07
C ALA A 476 11.52 25.85 4.56
N THR A 477 11.58 25.06 3.49
CA THR A 477 10.42 24.33 2.96
C THR A 477 10.09 23.13 3.84
N ALA A 478 11.08 22.34 4.21
CA ALA A 478 10.92 21.20 5.12
C ALA A 478 10.45 21.66 6.51
N ASP A 479 11.01 22.75 7.05
CA ASP A 479 10.56 23.36 8.32
C ASP A 479 9.08 23.76 8.26
N LYS A 480 8.67 24.47 7.20
CA LYS A 480 7.28 24.87 6.99
C LYS A 480 6.33 23.66 6.94
N TYR A 481 6.70 22.62 6.22
CA TYR A 481 5.89 21.40 6.06
C TYR A 481 5.77 20.66 7.38
N TRP A 482 6.87 20.45 8.09
CA TRP A 482 6.87 19.72 9.35
C TRP A 482 6.04 20.43 10.41
N ARG A 483 6.21 21.76 10.57
CA ARG A 483 5.40 22.56 11.52
C ARG A 483 3.92 22.50 11.19
N ALA A 484 3.55 22.57 9.90
CA ALA A 484 2.15 22.51 9.49
C ALA A 484 1.49 21.17 9.87
N LEU A 485 2.18 20.06 9.65
CA LEU A 485 1.70 18.73 10.05
C LEU A 485 1.52 18.62 11.58
N ARG A 486 2.48 19.10 12.35
CA ARG A 486 2.42 19.07 13.82
C ARG A 486 1.33 19.97 14.39
N ILE A 487 1.13 21.16 13.84
CA ILE A 487 0.01 22.04 14.22
C ILE A 487 -1.33 21.32 13.99
N ARG A 488 -1.51 20.70 12.82
CA ARG A 488 -2.71 19.91 12.52
C ARG A 488 -2.87 18.74 13.49
N ALA A 489 -1.79 18.05 13.84
CA ALA A 489 -1.77 16.94 14.80
C ALA A 489 -1.99 17.38 16.26
N LYS A 490 -2.08 18.69 16.53
CA LYS A 490 -2.16 19.28 17.89
C LYS A 490 -0.97 18.91 18.77
N VAL A 491 0.20 18.88 18.18
CA VAL A 491 1.50 18.65 18.83
C VAL A 491 2.31 19.95 18.74
N ASP A 492 3.14 20.23 19.73
CA ASP A 492 4.07 21.37 19.72
C ASP A 492 4.82 21.41 18.38
N PRO A 493 4.74 22.50 17.61
CA PRO A 493 5.35 22.60 16.29
C PRO A 493 6.89 22.63 16.31
N ASP A 494 7.51 22.79 17.47
CA ASP A 494 8.96 22.76 17.59
C ASP A 494 9.49 21.31 17.59
N TYR A 495 9.76 20.80 16.40
CA TYR A 495 10.34 19.45 16.22
C TYR A 495 11.78 19.37 16.74
N ASN A 496 12.53 20.49 16.88
CA ASN A 496 13.89 20.47 17.44
C ASN A 496 13.89 20.02 18.89
N LYS A 497 12.88 20.43 19.66
CA LYS A 497 12.65 19.96 21.02
C LYS A 497 12.47 18.44 21.06
N THR A 498 11.74 17.89 20.11
CA THR A 498 11.53 16.43 19.98
C THR A 498 12.83 15.73 19.64
N ILE A 499 13.56 16.23 18.63
CA ILE A 499 14.85 15.65 18.21
C ILE A 499 15.83 15.61 19.37
N ALA A 500 15.93 16.71 20.12
CA ALA A 500 16.84 16.81 21.28
C ALA A 500 16.47 15.85 22.43
N ALA A 501 15.18 15.53 22.58
CA ALA A 501 14.69 14.61 23.62
C ALA A 501 14.64 13.14 23.17
N THR A 502 14.89 12.85 21.89
CA THR A 502 14.81 11.50 21.34
C THR A 502 15.98 10.64 21.80
N ASN A 503 15.66 9.54 22.49
CA ASN A 503 16.60 8.49 22.83
C ASN A 503 16.43 7.31 21.86
N MET A 504 17.37 7.15 20.95
CA MET A 504 17.29 6.11 19.91
C MET A 504 17.26 4.68 20.47
N GLN A 505 17.80 4.43 21.67
CA GLN A 505 17.73 3.12 22.32
C GLN A 505 16.32 2.81 22.84
N GLU A 506 15.58 3.82 23.27
CA GLU A 506 14.18 3.67 23.68
C GLU A 506 13.27 3.44 22.45
N GLU A 507 13.45 4.23 21.40
CA GLU A 507 12.67 4.13 20.17
C GLU A 507 12.88 2.78 19.47
N ALA A 508 14.13 2.31 19.45
CA ALA A 508 14.53 1.05 18.83
C ALA A 508 13.89 -0.21 19.43
N LYS A 509 13.30 -0.11 20.63
CA LYS A 509 12.55 -1.22 21.25
C LYS A 509 11.28 -1.57 20.49
N TRP A 510 10.69 -0.59 19.79
CA TRP A 510 9.32 -0.68 19.30
C TRP A 510 9.14 -0.27 17.84
N ASP A 511 10.13 0.37 17.24
CA ASP A 511 10.04 0.94 15.91
C ASP A 511 11.15 0.38 15.00
N PHE A 512 10.75 -0.40 13.99
CA PHE A 512 11.69 -0.90 13.00
C PHE A 512 12.34 0.25 12.22
N GLY A 513 11.59 1.37 12.01
CA GLY A 513 12.10 2.58 11.36
C GLY A 513 13.23 3.29 12.10
N ALA A 514 13.54 2.90 13.34
CA ALA A 514 14.73 3.36 14.06
C ALA A 514 16.03 2.80 13.49
N TYR A 515 15.94 1.79 12.61
CA TYR A 515 17.08 1.10 12.03
C TYR A 515 17.20 1.30 10.52
N SER A 516 18.42 1.17 10.03
CA SER A 516 18.75 0.88 8.64
C SER A 516 19.99 -0.01 8.61
N HIS A 517 19.94 -1.10 7.82
CA HIS A 517 21.04 -2.05 7.71
C HIS A 517 21.53 -2.52 9.10
N GLY A 518 20.59 -2.87 9.99
CA GLY A 518 20.88 -3.34 11.34
C GLY A 518 21.48 -2.30 12.29
N LYS A 519 21.60 -1.02 11.90
CA LYS A 519 22.17 0.06 12.70
C LYS A 519 21.13 1.13 13.00
N LEU A 520 21.23 1.76 14.18
CA LEU A 520 20.39 2.89 14.52
C LEU A 520 20.70 4.07 13.59
N VAL A 521 19.62 4.74 13.14
CA VAL A 521 19.75 6.01 12.43
C VAL A 521 19.91 7.17 13.43
N ASP A 522 20.27 8.36 12.95
CA ASP A 522 20.31 9.56 13.78
C ASP A 522 18.91 10.02 14.19
N ALA A 523 18.81 10.84 15.25
CA ALA A 523 17.54 11.28 15.81
C ALA A 523 16.70 12.14 14.84
N THR A 524 17.33 12.88 13.92
CA THR A 524 16.60 13.70 12.94
C THR A 524 15.97 12.80 11.87
N THR A 525 16.74 11.89 11.29
CA THR A 525 16.24 10.87 10.35
C THR A 525 15.07 10.09 10.98
N TYR A 526 15.24 9.66 12.23
CA TYR A 526 14.19 8.93 12.94
C TYR A 526 12.92 9.76 13.11
N ASN A 527 13.02 11.03 13.53
CA ASN A 527 11.83 11.85 13.76
C ASN A 527 11.08 12.23 12.47
N ILE A 528 11.77 12.32 11.33
CA ILE A 528 11.12 12.43 10.01
C ILE A 528 10.33 11.16 9.69
N ARG A 529 10.94 9.98 9.93
CA ARG A 529 10.27 8.67 9.75
C ARG A 529 9.09 8.49 10.72
N ARG A 530 9.23 8.95 11.98
CA ARG A 530 8.14 8.99 12.97
C ARG A 530 6.98 9.83 12.48
N GLU A 531 7.24 11.06 12.00
CA GLU A 531 6.17 11.93 11.49
C GLU A 531 5.42 11.26 10.34
N ARG A 532 6.13 10.56 9.45
CA ARG A 532 5.52 9.78 8.37
C ARG A 532 4.71 8.59 8.90
N ARG A 533 5.26 7.83 9.85
CA ARG A 533 4.58 6.69 10.48
C ARG A 533 3.26 7.11 11.13
N ASP A 534 3.31 8.19 11.91
CA ASP A 534 2.17 8.70 12.69
C ASP A 534 1.10 9.32 11.75
N GLU A 535 1.52 10.03 10.69
CA GLU A 535 0.62 10.63 9.73
C GLU A 535 -0.11 9.60 8.88
N PHE A 536 0.57 8.53 8.47
CA PHE A 536 0.02 7.47 7.63
C PHE A 536 -0.53 6.27 8.39
N ILE A 537 -0.82 6.40 9.68
CA ILE A 537 -1.47 5.33 10.45
C ILE A 537 -2.65 4.71 9.67
N GLY A 538 -2.59 3.42 9.35
CA GLY A 538 -3.64 2.67 8.65
C GLY A 538 -3.90 3.12 7.20
N GLU A 539 -2.90 3.63 6.49
CA GLU A 539 -2.98 3.99 5.07
C GLU A 539 -2.11 3.11 4.17
N ALA A 540 -1.79 1.89 4.60
CA ALA A 540 -1.15 0.87 3.78
C ALA A 540 0.23 1.27 3.19
N SER A 541 1.07 1.96 3.97
CA SER A 541 2.37 2.44 3.48
C SER A 541 3.58 1.92 4.27
N ARG A 542 3.34 1.25 5.40
CA ARG A 542 4.42 0.91 6.33
C ARG A 542 5.42 -0.09 5.75
N TRP A 543 4.94 -1.11 5.04
CA TRP A 543 5.83 -2.14 4.50
C TRP A 543 6.81 -1.57 3.46
N GLU A 544 6.31 -0.74 2.54
CA GLU A 544 7.13 -0.08 1.53
C GLU A 544 8.19 0.84 2.16
N ASP A 545 7.86 1.52 3.24
CA ASP A 545 8.80 2.33 4.01
C ASP A 545 9.88 1.45 4.67
N LEU A 546 9.51 0.33 5.30
CA LEU A 546 10.44 -0.56 5.97
C LEU A 546 11.45 -1.20 4.99
N ILE A 547 10.99 -1.62 3.81
CA ILE A 547 11.89 -2.25 2.82
C ILE A 547 12.86 -1.24 2.20
N ARG A 548 12.39 -0.04 1.82
CA ARG A 548 13.25 0.99 1.24
C ARG A 548 14.28 1.55 2.24
N TRP A 549 13.96 1.54 3.53
CA TRP A 549 14.88 1.92 4.60
C TRP A 549 15.80 0.79 5.06
N ARG A 550 15.64 -0.42 4.53
CA ARG A 550 16.32 -1.63 5.03
C ARG A 550 16.21 -1.76 6.55
N ALA A 551 14.99 -1.66 7.04
CA ALA A 551 14.67 -1.49 8.45
C ALA A 551 14.31 -2.80 9.19
N CYS A 552 14.62 -3.97 8.62
CA CYS A 552 14.22 -5.27 9.19
C CYS A 552 15.40 -6.18 9.57
N ASP A 553 16.65 -5.84 9.24
CA ASP A 553 17.81 -6.71 9.44
C ASP A 553 18.02 -7.13 10.91
N GLN A 554 17.63 -6.28 11.87
CA GLN A 554 17.74 -6.52 13.31
C GLN A 554 16.60 -7.35 13.89
N VAL A 555 15.56 -7.67 13.10
CA VAL A 555 14.37 -8.35 13.62
C VAL A 555 14.68 -9.82 13.91
N ASN A 556 14.86 -10.12 15.19
CA ASN A 556 15.19 -11.46 15.68
C ASN A 556 14.54 -11.64 17.06
N GLY A 557 13.48 -12.42 17.15
CA GLY A 557 12.71 -12.63 18.37
C GLY A 557 11.80 -11.46 18.76
N TYR A 558 11.45 -10.56 17.81
CA TYR A 558 10.60 -9.42 18.09
C TYR A 558 9.16 -9.85 18.37
N GLN A 559 8.63 -9.43 19.51
CA GLN A 559 7.26 -9.70 19.92
C GLN A 559 6.34 -8.52 19.64
N ILE A 560 5.24 -8.80 18.93
CA ILE A 560 4.14 -7.85 18.80
C ILE A 560 3.42 -7.74 20.14
N GLU A 561 3.30 -6.51 20.64
CA GLU A 561 2.52 -6.21 21.86
C GLU A 561 1.32 -5.33 21.55
N GLY A 562 0.25 -5.56 22.29
CA GLY A 562 -0.94 -4.72 22.36
C GLY A 562 -1.03 -3.93 23.67
N MET A 563 -2.24 -3.58 24.07
CA MET A 563 -2.48 -2.85 25.31
C MET A 563 -2.08 -3.66 26.56
N LYS A 564 -1.86 -2.96 27.65
CA LYS A 564 -1.75 -3.56 28.96
C LYS A 564 -3.10 -4.17 29.36
N TYR A 565 -3.08 -5.42 29.82
CA TYR A 565 -4.28 -6.11 30.32
C TYR A 565 -4.16 -6.50 31.80
N TRP A 566 -3.05 -7.14 32.16
CA TRP A 566 -2.82 -7.61 33.51
C TRP A 566 -2.52 -6.43 34.45
N GLY A 567 -3.19 -6.41 35.61
CA GLY A 567 -3.10 -5.30 36.56
C GLY A 567 -3.88 -4.05 36.16
N THR A 568 -4.79 -4.14 35.19
CA THR A 568 -5.62 -3.01 34.75
C THR A 568 -7.09 -3.14 35.15
N VAL A 569 -7.86 -2.09 34.84
CA VAL A 569 -9.33 -2.08 35.00
C VAL A 569 -10.05 -3.15 34.19
N TYR A 570 -9.40 -3.82 33.25
CA TYR A 570 -9.99 -4.86 32.39
C TYR A 570 -9.86 -6.27 33.00
N GLU A 571 -8.86 -6.50 33.86
CA GLU A 571 -8.60 -7.81 34.41
C GLU A 571 -9.81 -8.27 35.27
N GLY A 572 -10.38 -9.42 34.88
CA GLY A 572 -11.55 -9.98 35.56
C GLY A 572 -12.87 -9.21 35.39
N LYS A 573 -12.93 -8.19 34.51
CA LYS A 573 -14.14 -7.38 34.27
C LYS A 573 -14.89 -7.75 33.00
N TRP A 574 -14.26 -8.46 32.10
CA TRP A 574 -14.93 -8.94 30.89
C TRP A 574 -15.59 -10.27 31.17
N LEU A 575 -16.89 -10.24 31.49
CA LEU A 575 -17.65 -11.39 31.96
C LEU A 575 -18.81 -11.71 30.99
N ASP A 576 -19.14 -13.00 30.87
CA ASP A 576 -20.42 -13.51 30.42
C ASP A 576 -21.19 -14.03 31.64
N GLY A 577 -22.14 -13.26 32.12
CA GLY A 577 -22.72 -13.47 33.44
C GLY A 577 -21.66 -13.36 34.55
N THR A 578 -21.31 -14.48 35.17
CA THR A 578 -20.24 -14.56 36.20
C THR A 578 -18.92 -15.15 35.65
N THR A 579 -18.90 -15.63 34.40
CA THR A 579 -17.74 -16.34 33.82
C THR A 579 -16.78 -15.34 33.21
N ASN A 580 -15.50 -15.40 33.57
CA ASN A 580 -14.46 -14.60 32.92
C ASN A 580 -14.27 -15.05 31.48
N LEU A 581 -14.34 -14.08 30.55
CA LEU A 581 -14.18 -14.29 29.13
C LEU A 581 -12.71 -14.42 28.71
N ALA A 582 -11.78 -13.88 29.50
CA ALA A 582 -10.35 -14.01 29.23
C ALA A 582 -9.85 -15.40 29.68
N ILE A 583 -9.41 -16.20 28.73
CA ILE A 583 -8.97 -17.59 28.94
C ILE A 583 -7.49 -17.68 28.57
N VAL A 584 -6.68 -18.15 29.50
CA VAL A 584 -5.27 -18.48 29.27
C VAL A 584 -5.16 -20.00 29.11
N ASP A 585 -4.69 -20.44 27.92
CA ASP A 585 -4.48 -21.87 27.62
C ASP A 585 -3.43 -22.00 26.53
N VAL A 586 -2.17 -21.77 26.89
CA VAL A 586 -1.05 -21.70 25.95
C VAL A 586 -0.77 -23.08 25.30
N GLU A 587 -0.85 -24.15 26.08
CA GLU A 587 -0.53 -25.50 25.64
C GLU A 587 -1.74 -26.22 25.01
N GLY A 588 -2.95 -25.95 25.50
CA GLY A 588 -4.19 -26.60 25.01
C GLY A 588 -4.82 -25.90 23.79
N GLY A 589 -4.38 -24.67 23.46
CA GLY A 589 -4.80 -23.94 22.27
C GLY A 589 -6.24 -23.39 22.29
N LYS A 590 -6.90 -23.37 23.44
CA LYS A 590 -8.23 -22.79 23.64
C LYS A 590 -8.19 -21.39 24.26
N GLY A 591 -6.99 -20.85 24.48
CA GLY A 591 -6.77 -19.52 25.01
C GLY A 591 -7.19 -18.42 24.03
N ASN A 592 -7.58 -17.28 24.59
CA ASN A 592 -7.82 -16.03 23.87
C ASN A 592 -7.06 -14.85 24.48
N MET A 593 -6.28 -15.09 25.53
CA MET A 593 -5.42 -14.13 26.23
C MET A 593 -4.03 -14.73 26.44
N SER A 594 -2.98 -13.92 26.23
CA SER A 594 -1.60 -14.34 26.50
C SER A 594 -1.35 -14.49 28.00
N ASP A 595 -0.51 -15.47 28.35
CA ASP A 595 -0.18 -15.78 29.75
C ASP A 595 0.74 -14.69 30.33
N LYS A 596 0.36 -14.14 31.48
CA LYS A 596 1.13 -13.12 32.19
C LYS A 596 2.58 -13.54 32.48
N THR A 597 2.81 -14.82 32.75
CA THR A 597 4.15 -15.35 33.07
C THR A 597 5.08 -15.40 31.85
N ILE A 598 4.50 -15.33 30.64
CA ILE A 598 5.21 -15.36 29.36
C ILE A 598 5.27 -13.95 28.75
N SER A 599 4.12 -13.28 28.67
CA SER A 599 3.97 -11.99 27.97
C SER A 599 4.16 -10.76 28.87
N GLY A 600 4.34 -10.96 30.19
CA GLY A 600 4.26 -9.86 31.14
C GLY A 600 2.85 -9.28 31.21
N ASP A 601 2.73 -7.98 31.42
CA ASP A 601 1.44 -7.33 31.61
C ASP A 601 0.67 -7.04 30.31
N TYR A 602 1.27 -7.25 29.13
CA TYR A 602 0.73 -6.83 27.84
C TYR A 602 0.15 -7.98 27.04
N ILE A 603 -0.87 -7.68 26.24
CA ILE A 603 -1.38 -8.64 25.26
C ILE A 603 -0.30 -8.88 24.20
N ARG A 604 0.06 -10.16 23.98
CA ARG A 604 0.87 -10.59 22.86
C ARG A 604 0.06 -11.54 21.98
N PRO A 605 -0.54 -11.06 20.89
CA PRO A 605 -1.49 -11.84 20.11
C PRO A 605 -0.89 -13.14 19.55
N TYR A 606 0.43 -13.16 19.30
CA TYR A 606 1.13 -14.33 18.80
C TYR A 606 1.78 -15.20 19.89
N GLN A 607 1.50 -14.93 21.18
CA GLN A 607 1.89 -15.76 22.33
C GLN A 607 0.69 -16.32 23.11
N ILE A 608 -0.49 -16.39 22.49
CA ILE A 608 -1.71 -16.94 23.10
C ILE A 608 -1.67 -18.47 23.11
N SER A 609 -1.12 -19.09 22.07
CA SER A 609 -0.99 -20.54 21.94
C SER A 609 0.32 -20.91 21.27
N LYS A 610 0.92 -22.03 21.71
CA LYS A 610 2.06 -22.66 21.05
C LYS A 610 1.67 -23.56 19.90
N ILE A 611 0.40 -23.99 19.82
CA ILE A 611 -0.04 -24.97 18.85
C ILE A 611 0.05 -24.39 17.43
N ASN A 612 0.84 -25.03 16.58
CA ASN A 612 1.08 -24.63 15.17
C ASN A 612 1.52 -23.16 15.01
N ASN A 613 2.21 -22.62 16.00
CA ASN A 613 2.63 -21.23 16.04
C ASN A 613 4.14 -21.09 15.87
N GLN A 614 4.57 -20.71 14.68
CA GLN A 614 5.99 -20.56 14.33
C GLN A 614 6.60 -19.22 14.79
N VAL A 615 5.77 -18.28 15.25
CA VAL A 615 6.20 -16.97 15.77
C VAL A 615 5.97 -16.83 17.27
N PHE A 616 5.77 -17.95 17.98
CA PHE A 616 5.61 -17.92 19.43
C PHE A 616 6.82 -17.27 20.13
N ASP A 617 8.02 -17.51 19.60
CA ASP A 617 9.28 -16.91 20.07
C ASP A 617 9.61 -15.57 19.38
N GLY A 618 8.65 -15.02 18.63
CA GLY A 618 8.76 -13.73 17.95
C GLY A 618 9.05 -13.80 16.46
N TYR A 619 9.12 -12.64 15.83
CA TYR A 619 9.45 -12.49 14.43
C TYR A 619 10.95 -12.66 14.20
N HIS A 620 11.29 -13.33 13.10
CA HIS A 620 12.66 -13.45 12.59
C HIS A 620 12.66 -13.06 11.11
N PHE A 621 13.58 -12.19 10.71
CA PHE A 621 13.65 -11.71 9.34
C PHE A 621 14.84 -12.29 8.60
N THR A 622 14.65 -12.58 7.32
CA THR A 622 15.71 -13.01 6.39
C THR A 622 15.86 -11.94 5.32
N PRO A 623 17.05 -11.35 5.08
CA PRO A 623 17.24 -10.25 4.12
C PRO A 623 16.71 -10.52 2.71
N ALA A 624 16.73 -11.77 2.23
CA ALA A 624 16.12 -12.15 0.95
C ALA A 624 14.64 -11.70 0.84
N HIS A 625 13.93 -11.58 1.98
CA HIS A 625 12.52 -11.20 2.05
C HIS A 625 12.26 -9.70 1.78
N TYR A 626 13.29 -8.89 1.55
CA TYR A 626 13.11 -7.54 1.01
C TYR A 626 12.55 -7.53 -0.42
N LEU A 627 12.79 -8.60 -1.19
CA LEU A 627 12.23 -8.80 -2.52
C LEU A 627 11.49 -10.14 -2.61
N SER A 628 10.46 -10.18 -3.43
CA SER A 628 9.69 -11.40 -3.68
C SER A 628 10.48 -12.40 -4.54
N PRO A 629 10.30 -13.72 -4.35
CA PRO A 629 10.83 -14.71 -5.28
C PRO A 629 10.10 -14.67 -6.62
N ILE A 630 10.82 -14.96 -7.69
CA ILE A 630 10.26 -15.25 -9.00
C ILE A 630 9.91 -16.75 -9.06
N ALA A 631 8.72 -17.07 -9.57
CA ALA A 631 8.24 -18.46 -9.61
C ALA A 631 9.04 -19.34 -10.59
N GLN A 632 9.16 -20.63 -10.29
CA GLN A 632 9.93 -21.59 -11.09
C GLN A 632 9.50 -21.63 -12.56
N SER A 633 8.20 -21.47 -12.85
CA SER A 633 7.68 -21.50 -14.22
C SER A 633 8.33 -20.46 -15.13
N VAL A 634 8.71 -19.29 -14.59
CA VAL A 634 9.36 -18.22 -15.36
C VAL A 634 10.72 -18.70 -15.88
N PHE A 635 11.53 -19.29 -15.01
CA PHE A 635 12.85 -19.84 -15.40
C PHE A 635 12.72 -20.95 -16.41
N ARG A 636 11.73 -21.85 -16.23
CA ARG A 636 11.47 -22.93 -17.18
C ARG A 636 11.07 -22.38 -18.57
N GLN A 637 10.19 -21.39 -18.63
CA GLN A 637 9.72 -20.81 -19.89
C GLN A 637 10.80 -20.05 -20.65
N THR A 638 11.79 -19.50 -19.93
CA THR A 638 12.85 -18.66 -20.46
C THR A 638 14.20 -19.38 -20.57
N ALA A 639 14.28 -20.64 -20.13
CA ALA A 639 15.48 -21.46 -20.25
C ALA A 639 15.75 -21.88 -21.70
N ALA A 640 17.02 -22.08 -22.02
CA ALA A 640 17.45 -22.57 -23.32
C ALA A 640 17.12 -24.08 -23.51
N GLY A 641 17.09 -24.51 -24.75
CA GLY A 641 16.92 -25.93 -25.12
C GLY A 641 15.55 -26.51 -24.71
N ASP A 642 15.59 -27.66 -24.02
CA ASP A 642 14.40 -28.41 -23.60
C ASP A 642 13.73 -27.90 -22.33
N GLN A 643 14.23 -26.78 -21.77
CA GLN A 643 13.69 -26.11 -20.58
C GLN A 643 13.82 -26.93 -19.27
N THR A 644 14.72 -27.88 -19.20
CA THR A 644 14.97 -28.68 -18.01
C THR A 644 16.02 -28.06 -17.10
N ASP A 645 17.03 -27.41 -17.65
CA ASP A 645 18.07 -26.67 -16.91
C ASP A 645 17.65 -25.21 -16.68
N LEU A 646 17.11 -24.94 -15.48
CA LEU A 646 16.65 -23.60 -15.09
C LEU A 646 17.77 -22.55 -15.04
N THR A 647 19.04 -22.97 -14.93
CA THR A 647 20.20 -22.06 -14.86
C THR A 647 20.53 -21.43 -16.21
N THR A 648 19.97 -21.95 -17.30
CA THR A 648 20.12 -21.41 -18.66
C THR A 648 19.10 -20.33 -18.98
N SER A 649 18.20 -20.01 -18.04
CA SER A 649 17.23 -18.92 -18.19
C SER A 649 17.90 -17.56 -18.42
N VAL A 650 17.32 -16.74 -19.27
CA VAL A 650 17.72 -15.34 -19.45
C VAL A 650 17.32 -14.46 -18.24
N VAL A 651 16.41 -14.98 -17.40
CA VAL A 651 15.97 -14.33 -16.17
C VAL A 651 16.80 -14.87 -15.00
N TYR A 652 17.29 -13.99 -14.17
CA TYR A 652 17.95 -14.34 -12.90
C TYR A 652 17.00 -14.12 -11.70
N GLN A 653 17.21 -14.92 -10.64
CA GLN A 653 16.44 -14.83 -9.42
C GLN A 653 16.87 -13.66 -8.53
N ASN A 654 15.99 -13.21 -7.65
CA ASN A 654 16.33 -12.23 -6.61
C ASN A 654 17.32 -12.83 -5.60
N PRO A 655 18.20 -11.97 -5.01
CA PRO A 655 19.24 -12.43 -4.07
C PRO A 655 18.68 -13.30 -2.93
N GLY A 656 19.34 -14.42 -2.67
CA GLY A 656 18.98 -15.35 -1.61
C GLY A 656 17.82 -16.30 -1.94
N TRP A 657 17.14 -16.14 -3.07
CA TRP A 657 16.06 -17.04 -3.46
C TRP A 657 16.55 -18.15 -4.41
N PRO A 658 16.13 -19.42 -4.18
CA PRO A 658 16.39 -20.51 -5.09
C PRO A 658 15.54 -20.45 -6.36
N LEU A 659 15.91 -21.22 -7.39
CA LEU A 659 15.15 -21.34 -8.64
C LEU A 659 14.00 -22.34 -8.54
N VAL A 660 14.06 -23.28 -7.58
CA VAL A 660 13.19 -24.45 -7.49
C VAL A 660 12.02 -24.20 -6.54
N ALA A 661 10.82 -24.51 -6.99
CA ALA A 661 9.59 -24.38 -6.20
C ALA A 661 9.62 -25.23 -4.92
N GLY A 662 8.98 -24.71 -3.86
CA GLY A 662 8.91 -25.36 -2.56
C GLY A 662 10.13 -25.11 -1.66
N GLN A 663 11.18 -24.49 -2.17
CA GLN A 663 12.37 -24.10 -1.38
C GLN A 663 12.23 -22.69 -0.83
N GLY A 664 12.66 -22.49 0.42
CA GLY A 664 12.73 -21.18 1.08
C GLY A 664 14.01 -20.43 0.73
N ALA A 665 14.06 -19.16 1.13
CA ALA A 665 15.24 -18.33 0.98
C ALA A 665 16.45 -18.86 1.74
N THR A 666 17.63 -18.63 1.18
CA THR A 666 18.91 -18.83 1.85
C THR A 666 19.42 -17.54 2.46
N ALA A 667 20.37 -17.60 3.37
CA ALA A 667 20.99 -16.40 3.94
C ALA A 667 21.65 -15.54 2.84
N VAL A 668 21.43 -14.24 2.92
CA VAL A 668 22.11 -13.22 2.10
C VAL A 668 22.81 -12.29 3.07
N GLU A 669 24.10 -12.10 2.88
CA GLU A 669 24.90 -11.17 3.69
C GLU A 669 24.65 -9.72 3.28
#